data_fbb163d321eda929347764c92a73dba8
#
_entry.id   fbb163d321eda929347764c92a73dba8
#
_cell.length_a   1.000
_cell.length_b   1.000
_cell.length_c   1.000
_cell.angle_alpha   90.00
_cell.angle_beta   90.00
_cell.angle_gamma   90.00
#
_symmetry.space_group_name_H-M   'P 1'
#
loop_
_entity.id
_entity.type
_entity.pdbx_description
1 polymer ?
#
loop_
_entity_poly.entity_id
_entity_poly.type
_entity_poly.pdbx_seq_one_letter_code
_entity_poly.pdbx_strand_id
1 'polypeptide(L)'
;MEKADLIRWSLIIGIPLFALLFYKFILRVFFGLVIVPEDRIGLVTKKFVLFGQQELPEGRIIATKGEAGYQAQTLPPGVYFWKWIWQYEIHFQPFTIIPTGKLGLVLARDGSELPTGYILGRKVACDSFQDAEAFLANNGSKGRQTGIIPPGSYRINTYLFEIEMVDMLNVPENAVGIVTTLEGQPLDEGQIAGRLMDGHNKFQDADTFLVSGGYKGLQEQVILAGSYFLNPLFAKVEMVRMTEIPIGHVGVVISYVGADGIDTSGTEFKHGNIVSKGQKGVWAEPLGPGKYPINPYIMKVELVPTTNLVLNWASARSESHQLDKNLSTINVRSRDGFTFSLDVSQIIHIPTTEAPKVIARFGNMSNLVTQVLEPTIGNYFRNSAQDAEVIDFLKSRKERQEAARNHIGKVLDQYNVNGVDTLIGDIVPPDSLMKTLTDRKLAEEQKVTYETQMKAQETRQTLEKETAIAEMQKEIVKADQGVLIAERIADASVKKATGDANGVRIQATADADRLKLLAGGEAEKVRQLAKAEAERTEWLAKADAEKITLTGNAEAEKILAIGKSNAESYRLSVEAMGGNNFTQLKVMESIASQKIKIMPDVLIGGTGDAANGSISGLLGMQLLDQLGKKMKDENKNS
;
A
#
# COMPACT_ATOMS: atom_id res chain seq x y z
N MET A 1 59.73 50.16 -71.30
CA MET A 1 58.45 49.55 -71.04
C MET A 1 57.67 50.49 -70.18
N GLU A 2 56.68 51.04 -70.81
CA GLU A 2 55.98 52.28 -70.33
C GLU A 2 55.04 52.01 -69.15
N LYS A 3 54.86 53.05 -68.38
CA LYS A 3 53.93 53.05 -67.26
C LYS A 3 52.54 52.49 -67.64
N ALA A 4 52.16 52.59 -68.92
CA ALA A 4 50.91 52.04 -69.46
C ALA A 4 50.82 50.49 -69.43
N ASP A 5 51.98 49.81 -69.72
CA ASP A 5 52.05 48.35 -69.69
C ASP A 5 52.04 47.81 -68.24
N LEU A 6 52.65 48.53 -67.32
CA LEU A 6 52.65 48.16 -65.91
C LEU A 6 51.22 48.30 -65.30
N ILE A 7 50.47 49.31 -65.72
CA ILE A 7 49.07 49.53 -65.34
C ILE A 7 48.18 48.41 -65.97
N ARG A 8 48.42 48.06 -67.24
CA ARG A 8 47.70 46.96 -67.89
C ARG A 8 47.94 45.62 -67.20
N TRP A 9 49.17 45.27 -66.87
CA TRP A 9 49.52 44.03 -66.17
C TRP A 9 49.01 44.01 -64.75
N SER A 10 49.02 45.17 -64.05
CA SER A 10 48.43 45.29 -62.71
C SER A 10 46.90 45.13 -62.72
N LEU A 11 46.22 45.59 -63.78
CA LEU A 11 44.79 45.37 -63.97
C LEU A 11 44.46 43.92 -64.36
N ILE A 12 45.26 43.33 -65.27
CA ILE A 12 45.04 41.96 -65.74
C ILE A 12 45.27 40.92 -64.64
N ILE A 13 46.22 41.13 -63.74
CA ILE A 13 46.55 40.24 -62.64
C ILE A 13 45.80 40.66 -61.35
N GLY A 14 45.69 41.96 -61.11
CA GLY A 14 45.10 42.51 -59.90
C GLY A 14 43.56 42.27 -59.80
N ILE A 15 42.87 42.40 -60.94
CA ILE A 15 41.42 42.14 -60.96
C ILE A 15 41.07 40.67 -60.65
N PRO A 16 41.71 39.67 -61.32
CA PRO A 16 41.47 38.26 -60.94
C PRO A 16 41.91 37.93 -59.54
N LEU A 17 43.05 38.47 -59.08
CA LEU A 17 43.54 38.26 -57.72
C LEU A 17 42.59 38.88 -56.69
N PHE A 18 42.10 40.11 -56.93
CA PHE A 18 41.07 40.74 -56.13
C PHE A 18 39.78 39.95 -56.18
N ALA A 19 39.36 39.52 -57.36
CA ALA A 19 38.16 38.68 -57.47
C ALA A 19 38.34 37.34 -56.75
N LEU A 20 39.51 36.75 -56.74
CA LEU A 20 39.84 35.50 -56.03
C LEU A 20 39.93 35.72 -54.53
N LEU A 21 40.50 36.82 -54.04
CA LEU A 21 40.57 37.16 -52.64
C LEU A 21 39.20 37.55 -52.04
N PHE A 22 38.38 38.23 -52.85
CA PHE A 22 37.10 38.76 -52.41
C PHE A 22 35.89 37.98 -53.01
N TYR A 23 36.12 36.78 -53.61
CA TYR A 23 35.05 36.06 -54.30
C TYR A 23 33.82 35.83 -53.43
N LYS A 24 34.05 35.48 -52.14
CA LYS A 24 32.94 35.31 -51.18
C LYS A 24 32.13 36.61 -51.00
N PHE A 25 32.80 37.76 -50.92
CA PHE A 25 32.19 39.05 -50.79
C PHE A 25 31.42 39.43 -52.07
N ILE A 26 32.04 39.21 -53.24
CA ILE A 26 31.44 39.47 -54.58
C ILE A 26 30.19 38.61 -54.74
N LEU A 27 30.27 37.31 -54.45
CA LEU A 27 29.14 36.40 -54.55
C LEU A 27 28.02 36.81 -53.59
N ARG A 28 28.35 37.27 -52.40
CA ARG A 28 27.36 37.70 -51.37
C ARG A 28 26.66 39.01 -51.79
N VAL A 29 27.40 39.98 -52.31
CA VAL A 29 26.84 41.31 -52.66
C VAL A 29 26.13 41.31 -54.00
N PHE A 30 26.72 40.71 -55.05
CA PHE A 30 26.18 40.76 -56.40
C PHE A 30 25.20 39.63 -56.71
N PHE A 31 25.45 38.42 -56.22
CA PHE A 31 24.60 37.27 -56.46
C PHE A 31 23.72 36.90 -55.28
N GLY A 32 23.85 37.66 -54.16
CA GLY A 32 23.05 37.39 -52.96
C GLY A 32 23.29 35.97 -52.46
N LEU A 33 24.55 35.47 -52.50
CA LEU A 33 24.90 34.14 -52.04
C LEU A 33 24.81 34.06 -50.52
N VAL A 34 24.05 33.11 -50.05
CA VAL A 34 23.90 32.74 -48.65
C VAL A 34 24.15 31.26 -48.52
N ILE A 35 25.08 30.89 -47.63
CA ILE A 35 25.38 29.50 -47.32
C ILE A 35 24.88 29.28 -45.89
N VAL A 36 23.89 28.42 -45.76
CA VAL A 36 23.33 28.01 -44.48
C VAL A 36 24.06 26.75 -44.02
N PRO A 37 24.74 26.78 -42.83
CA PRO A 37 25.42 25.61 -42.27
C PRO A 37 24.48 24.44 -42.06
N GLU A 38 25.02 23.21 -41.99
CA GLU A 38 24.24 21.98 -41.83
C GLU A 38 23.52 21.88 -40.48
N ASP A 39 24.04 22.54 -39.44
CA ASP A 39 23.51 22.54 -38.08
C ASP A 39 22.51 23.70 -37.80
N ARG A 40 22.22 24.55 -38.82
CA ARG A 40 21.43 25.78 -38.65
C ARG A 40 20.37 25.95 -39.72
N ILE A 41 19.41 26.80 -39.40
CA ILE A 41 18.45 27.33 -40.34
C ILE A 41 18.66 28.84 -40.51
N GLY A 42 18.33 29.34 -41.68
CA GLY A 42 18.33 30.78 -41.93
C GLY A 42 16.90 31.34 -41.75
N LEU A 43 16.75 32.20 -40.75
CA LEU A 43 15.53 32.99 -40.57
C LEU A 43 15.65 34.26 -41.44
N VAL A 44 14.68 34.48 -42.31
CA VAL A 44 14.73 35.53 -43.30
C VAL A 44 13.90 36.74 -42.86
N THR A 45 14.51 37.89 -42.83
CA THR A 45 13.83 39.20 -42.70
C THR A 45 14.01 39.98 -43.98
N LYS A 46 12.95 40.35 -44.63
CA LYS A 46 12.97 41.16 -45.83
C LYS A 46 12.79 42.63 -45.45
N LYS A 47 13.79 43.47 -45.73
CA LYS A 47 13.82 44.88 -45.28
C LYS A 47 12.84 45.74 -46.10
N PHE A 48 12.70 45.49 -47.38
CA PHE A 48 11.79 46.20 -48.26
C PHE A 48 11.46 45.37 -49.53
N VAL A 49 10.41 45.76 -50.21
CA VAL A 49 9.93 45.13 -51.44
C VAL A 49 10.21 46.07 -52.60
N LEU A 50 10.87 45.56 -53.65
CA LEU A 50 11.15 46.35 -54.85
C LEU A 50 9.91 46.53 -55.75
N PHE A 51 9.11 45.48 -55.85
CA PHE A 51 7.88 45.49 -56.65
C PHE A 51 6.81 44.65 -55.91
N GLY A 52 5.61 45.19 -55.75
CA GLY A 52 4.49 44.49 -55.08
C GLY A 52 4.02 45.20 -53.81
N GLN A 53 3.24 44.46 -53.00
CA GLN A 53 2.71 44.96 -51.72
C GLN A 53 3.82 45.01 -50.67
N GLN A 54 4.07 46.19 -50.13
CA GLN A 54 5.15 46.39 -49.17
C GLN A 54 4.72 46.13 -47.71
N GLU A 55 3.48 46.46 -47.41
CA GLU A 55 2.94 46.36 -46.06
C GLU A 55 2.29 45.02 -45.79
N LEU A 56 2.47 44.53 -44.58
CA LEU A 56 1.76 43.35 -44.09
C LEU A 56 0.27 43.70 -43.87
N PRO A 57 -0.64 42.76 -44.08
CA PRO A 57 -2.02 42.93 -43.65
C PRO A 57 -2.13 43.28 -42.17
N GLU A 58 -3.13 44.09 -41.82
CA GLU A 58 -3.35 44.52 -40.45
C GLU A 58 -3.45 43.30 -39.48
N GLY A 59 -2.76 43.38 -38.35
CA GLY A 59 -2.72 42.29 -37.35
C GLY A 59 -1.76 41.15 -37.67
N ARG A 60 -1.04 41.14 -38.81
CA ARG A 60 -0.06 40.13 -39.19
C ARG A 60 1.36 40.57 -38.85
N ILE A 61 2.18 39.64 -38.41
CA ILE A 61 3.60 39.86 -38.07
C ILE A 61 4.49 39.16 -39.11
N ILE A 62 4.03 38.06 -39.67
CA ILE A 62 4.78 37.19 -40.59
C ILE A 62 4.31 37.35 -42.03
N ALA A 63 5.24 37.61 -42.91
CA ALA A 63 5.04 37.74 -44.35
C ALA A 63 4.98 36.35 -45.01
N THR A 64 3.96 36.11 -45.82
CA THR A 64 3.75 34.87 -46.57
C THR A 64 3.80 35.05 -48.09
N LYS A 65 3.46 36.24 -48.59
CA LYS A 65 3.40 36.53 -50.02
C LYS A 65 4.53 37.44 -50.51
N GLY A 66 5.64 37.47 -49.76
CA GLY A 66 6.82 38.26 -50.12
C GLY A 66 6.78 39.71 -49.69
N GLU A 67 5.89 40.12 -48.79
CA GLU A 67 5.84 41.42 -48.14
C GLU A 67 7.15 41.69 -47.35
N ALA A 68 7.40 42.92 -46.96
CA ALA A 68 8.49 43.27 -46.05
C ALA A 68 8.22 42.76 -44.63
N GLY A 69 9.27 42.45 -43.89
CA GLY A 69 9.17 41.95 -42.54
C GLY A 69 9.71 40.52 -42.38
N TYR A 70 9.35 39.89 -41.25
CA TYR A 70 9.73 38.50 -40.97
C TYR A 70 9.04 37.54 -41.93
N GLN A 71 9.83 36.69 -42.59
CA GLN A 71 9.27 35.78 -43.59
C GLN A 71 8.88 34.44 -42.94
N ALA A 72 7.75 33.88 -43.38
CA ALA A 72 7.33 32.53 -42.98
C ALA A 72 8.34 31.49 -43.45
N GLN A 73 8.84 31.65 -44.65
CA GLN A 73 9.80 30.75 -45.26
C GLN A 73 11.15 30.79 -44.53
N THR A 74 11.63 29.65 -44.14
CA THR A 74 12.99 29.46 -43.59
C THR A 74 13.90 28.90 -44.69
N LEU A 75 15.19 29.13 -44.54
CA LEU A 75 16.21 28.53 -45.40
C LEU A 75 16.82 27.30 -44.69
N PRO A 76 16.53 26.09 -45.17
CA PRO A 76 17.24 24.89 -44.75
C PRO A 76 18.75 24.95 -45.00
N PRO A 77 19.54 24.03 -44.43
CA PRO A 77 20.95 23.91 -44.80
C PRO A 77 21.13 23.81 -46.34
N GLY A 78 22.05 24.61 -46.88
CA GLY A 78 22.28 24.62 -48.29
C GLY A 78 22.79 25.97 -48.81
N VAL A 79 22.83 26.07 -50.14
CA VAL A 79 23.33 27.26 -50.88
C VAL A 79 22.16 27.95 -51.55
N TYR A 80 22.00 29.24 -51.29
CA TYR A 80 20.91 30.06 -51.82
C TYR A 80 21.46 31.27 -52.53
N PHE A 81 20.86 31.59 -53.65
CA PHE A 81 21.18 32.79 -54.45
C PHE A 81 20.02 33.80 -54.34
N TRP A 82 20.27 35.03 -54.79
CA TRP A 82 19.32 36.14 -54.88
C TRP A 82 18.79 36.58 -53.50
N LYS A 83 19.54 36.30 -52.43
CA LYS A 83 19.27 36.84 -51.10
C LYS A 83 20.21 37.99 -50.77
N TRP A 84 20.04 39.10 -51.49
CA TRP A 84 20.93 40.25 -51.36
C TRP A 84 20.92 40.86 -49.96
N ILE A 85 22.10 41.13 -49.42
CA ILE A 85 22.35 41.63 -48.05
C ILE A 85 21.64 42.98 -47.77
N TRP A 86 21.44 43.81 -48.80
CA TRP A 86 20.75 45.07 -48.72
C TRP A 86 19.22 44.92 -48.64
N GLN A 87 18.67 43.85 -49.17
CA GLN A 87 17.24 43.55 -49.14
C GLN A 87 16.85 42.55 -48.07
N TYR A 88 17.71 41.56 -47.79
CA TYR A 88 17.45 40.49 -46.83
C TYR A 88 18.44 40.53 -45.70
N GLU A 89 17.95 40.27 -44.51
CA GLU A 89 18.72 39.97 -43.31
C GLU A 89 18.42 38.54 -42.92
N ILE A 90 19.49 37.73 -42.78
CA ILE A 90 19.34 36.30 -42.50
C ILE A 90 20.05 36.01 -41.19
N HIS A 91 19.25 35.60 -40.21
CA HIS A 91 19.76 35.19 -38.92
C HIS A 91 19.90 33.66 -38.87
N PHE A 92 21.11 33.20 -38.67
CA PHE A 92 21.38 31.76 -38.51
C PHE A 92 21.05 31.32 -37.11
N GLN A 93 20.09 30.39 -37.00
CA GLN A 93 19.68 29.81 -35.74
C GLN A 93 19.95 28.31 -35.73
N PRO A 94 20.46 27.74 -34.63
CA PRO A 94 20.58 26.28 -34.50
C PRO A 94 19.21 25.62 -34.56
N PHE A 95 19.18 24.34 -34.91
CA PHE A 95 17.96 23.55 -34.84
C PHE A 95 17.40 23.54 -33.43
N THR A 96 16.09 23.56 -33.32
CA THR A 96 15.41 23.36 -32.05
C THR A 96 15.48 21.90 -31.68
N ILE A 97 16.30 21.55 -30.69
CA ILE A 97 16.49 20.18 -30.20
C ILE A 97 15.61 19.96 -28.99
N ILE A 98 14.67 19.03 -29.10
CA ILE A 98 13.86 18.58 -27.99
C ILE A 98 14.47 17.29 -27.46
N PRO A 99 15.00 17.28 -26.22
CA PRO A 99 15.66 16.12 -25.65
C PRO A 99 14.67 14.98 -25.41
N THR A 100 15.18 13.76 -25.33
CA THR A 100 14.40 12.59 -24.92
C THR A 100 13.81 12.82 -23.53
N GLY A 101 12.55 12.49 -23.36
CA GLY A 101 11.82 12.71 -22.10
C GLY A 101 11.15 14.07 -21.99
N LYS A 102 11.30 14.96 -22.99
CA LYS A 102 10.60 16.25 -23.05
C LYS A 102 9.74 16.35 -24.29
N LEU A 103 8.85 17.30 -24.28
CA LEU A 103 8.03 17.69 -25.44
C LEU A 103 8.06 19.21 -25.60
N GLY A 104 7.87 19.69 -26.82
CA GLY A 104 7.78 21.09 -27.13
C GLY A 104 6.33 21.55 -27.20
N LEU A 105 5.95 22.51 -26.35
CA LEU A 105 4.69 23.23 -26.45
C LEU A 105 4.89 24.40 -27.41
N VAL A 106 3.96 24.58 -28.31
CA VAL A 106 4.06 25.61 -29.37
C VAL A 106 3.16 26.79 -29.05
N LEU A 107 3.74 27.97 -29.08
CA LEU A 107 3.05 29.25 -29.07
C LEU A 107 3.25 29.93 -30.45
N ALA A 108 2.21 30.05 -31.22
CA ALA A 108 2.23 30.82 -32.49
C ALA A 108 2.02 32.30 -32.19
N ARG A 109 2.95 33.14 -32.64
CA ARG A 109 2.90 34.60 -32.46
C ARG A 109 2.00 35.28 -33.51
N ASP A 110 1.75 34.60 -34.63
CA ASP A 110 0.90 35.06 -35.72
C ASP A 110 0.00 33.92 -36.22
N GLY A 111 -1.10 34.24 -36.87
CA GLY A 111 -2.06 33.28 -37.35
C GLY A 111 -3.47 33.87 -37.38
N SER A 112 -4.46 33.04 -37.64
CA SER A 112 -5.87 33.37 -37.50
C SER A 112 -6.24 33.61 -36.05
N GLU A 113 -7.20 34.43 -35.74
CA GLU A 113 -7.73 34.57 -34.38
C GLU A 113 -8.39 33.27 -33.93
N LEU A 114 -8.22 32.95 -32.64
CA LEU A 114 -8.91 31.82 -32.06
C LEU A 114 -10.42 32.07 -32.03
N PRO A 115 -11.24 31.11 -32.46
CA PRO A 115 -12.68 31.22 -32.33
C PRO A 115 -13.09 31.39 -30.86
N THR A 116 -14.18 32.10 -30.63
CA THR A 116 -14.71 32.31 -29.28
C THR A 116 -14.97 30.96 -28.57
N GLY A 117 -14.46 30.79 -27.34
CA GLY A 117 -14.61 29.58 -26.54
C GLY A 117 -13.47 28.59 -26.67
N TYR A 118 -12.52 28.81 -27.55
CA TYR A 118 -11.30 27.99 -27.66
C TYR A 118 -10.13 28.64 -26.93
N ILE A 119 -9.29 27.81 -26.31
CA ILE A 119 -8.07 28.23 -25.60
C ILE A 119 -6.84 27.89 -26.45
N LEU A 120 -6.92 26.80 -27.21
CA LEU A 120 -5.83 26.26 -27.99
C LEU A 120 -6.15 26.30 -29.52
N GLY A 121 -5.14 26.67 -30.30
CA GLY A 121 -5.19 26.55 -31.74
C GLY A 121 -5.22 25.09 -32.17
N ARG A 122 -6.08 24.80 -33.16
CA ARG A 122 -6.22 23.46 -33.72
C ARG A 122 -5.01 23.05 -34.53
N LYS A 123 -4.73 21.77 -34.56
CA LYS A 123 -3.67 21.21 -35.38
C LYS A 123 -3.94 21.42 -36.86
N VAL A 124 -2.98 22.00 -37.56
CA VAL A 124 -3.00 22.14 -39.01
C VAL A 124 -1.81 21.40 -39.63
N ALA A 125 -1.92 21.02 -40.89
CA ALA A 125 -0.82 20.35 -41.58
C ALA A 125 0.31 21.35 -41.85
N CYS A 126 1.44 21.24 -41.10
CA CYS A 126 2.60 22.12 -41.15
C CYS A 126 3.93 21.43 -40.80
N ASP A 127 4.04 20.13 -41.08
CA ASP A 127 5.24 19.31 -40.82
C ASP A 127 5.81 19.51 -39.39
N SER A 128 4.99 19.26 -38.37
CA SER A 128 5.38 19.44 -36.96
C SER A 128 5.90 20.87 -36.65
N PHE A 129 5.23 21.89 -37.22
CA PHE A 129 5.57 23.31 -37.10
C PHE A 129 6.89 23.72 -37.77
N GLN A 130 7.47 22.87 -38.61
CA GLN A 130 8.65 23.20 -39.38
C GLN A 130 8.33 24.03 -40.62
N ASP A 131 7.11 23.86 -41.17
CA ASP A 131 6.62 24.64 -42.30
C ASP A 131 5.67 25.75 -41.80
N ALA A 132 6.27 26.91 -41.55
CA ALA A 132 5.57 28.10 -41.10
C ALA A 132 4.63 28.69 -42.17
N GLU A 133 4.96 28.51 -43.46
CA GLU A 133 4.13 28.95 -44.58
C GLU A 133 2.86 28.10 -44.66
N ALA A 134 3.00 26.78 -44.62
CA ALA A 134 1.87 25.88 -44.60
C ALA A 134 0.98 26.09 -43.35
N PHE A 135 1.56 26.39 -42.19
CA PHE A 135 0.79 26.72 -40.98
C PHE A 135 -0.14 27.90 -41.21
N LEU A 136 0.39 29.01 -41.77
CA LEU A 136 -0.39 30.22 -42.02
C LEU A 136 -1.37 30.04 -43.17
N ALA A 137 -0.99 29.28 -44.22
CA ALA A 137 -1.86 28.99 -45.38
C ALA A 137 -3.06 28.10 -45.00
N ASN A 138 -2.85 27.16 -44.06
CA ASN A 138 -3.88 26.27 -43.52
C ASN A 138 -4.68 26.89 -42.37
N ASN A 139 -4.67 28.23 -42.24
CA ASN A 139 -5.37 28.97 -41.19
C ASN A 139 -4.96 28.56 -39.73
N GLY A 140 -3.69 28.26 -39.51
CA GLY A 140 -3.18 28.06 -38.19
C GLY A 140 -3.47 29.23 -37.27
N SER A 141 -3.94 28.98 -36.05
CA SER A 141 -4.40 30.03 -35.14
C SER A 141 -3.24 30.60 -34.33
N LYS A 142 -3.28 31.91 -34.09
CA LYS A 142 -2.39 32.57 -33.12
C LYS A 142 -2.64 32.06 -31.71
N GLY A 143 -1.59 31.92 -30.91
CA GLY A 143 -1.67 31.49 -29.53
C GLY A 143 -1.11 30.08 -29.30
N ARG A 144 -1.43 29.51 -28.15
CA ARG A 144 -0.98 28.17 -27.77
C ARG A 144 -1.69 27.11 -28.63
N GLN A 145 -0.94 26.06 -29.01
CA GLN A 145 -1.43 25.04 -29.94
C GLN A 145 -1.80 23.76 -29.23
N THR A 146 -2.79 23.01 -29.75
CA THR A 146 -3.08 21.63 -29.33
C THR A 146 -1.93 20.68 -29.67
N GLY A 147 -1.32 20.92 -30.85
CA GLY A 147 -0.19 20.13 -31.32
C GLY A 147 1.04 20.32 -30.47
N ILE A 148 1.76 19.23 -30.29
CA ILE A 148 3.03 19.18 -29.56
C ILE A 148 4.15 18.75 -30.51
N ILE A 149 5.38 19.06 -30.14
CA ILE A 149 6.56 18.61 -30.87
C ILE A 149 7.24 17.51 -30.03
N PRO A 150 7.34 16.27 -30.52
CA PRO A 150 8.01 15.17 -29.82
C PRO A 150 9.52 15.35 -29.79
N PRO A 151 10.27 14.50 -29.05
CA PRO A 151 11.74 14.52 -29.06
C PRO A 151 12.32 14.41 -30.46
N GLY A 152 13.31 15.23 -30.74
CA GLY A 152 13.95 15.29 -32.07
C GLY A 152 14.59 16.64 -32.35
N SER A 153 15.10 16.79 -33.58
CA SER A 153 15.70 18.04 -34.08
C SER A 153 14.79 18.64 -35.14
N TYR A 154 14.38 19.89 -34.95
CA TYR A 154 13.38 20.56 -35.78
C TYR A 154 13.86 21.89 -36.28
N ARG A 155 13.44 22.23 -37.50
CA ARG A 155 13.74 23.50 -38.19
C ARG A 155 12.62 24.49 -37.91
N ILE A 156 12.57 25.02 -36.70
CA ILE A 156 11.47 25.90 -36.28
C ILE A 156 11.75 27.36 -36.64
N ASN A 157 10.79 28.01 -37.26
CA ASN A 157 10.80 29.45 -37.46
C ASN A 157 10.44 30.16 -36.15
N THR A 158 11.44 30.66 -35.42
CA THR A 158 11.26 31.33 -34.13
C THR A 158 10.69 32.75 -34.24
N TYR A 159 10.56 33.31 -35.43
CA TYR A 159 9.77 34.50 -35.60
C TYR A 159 8.27 34.23 -35.42
N LEU A 160 7.82 33.06 -35.92
CA LEU A 160 6.44 32.64 -35.79
C LEU A 160 6.18 31.82 -34.53
N PHE A 161 7.06 30.87 -34.20
CA PHE A 161 6.83 29.93 -33.13
C PHE A 161 7.80 30.11 -31.99
N GLU A 162 7.26 30.11 -30.80
CA GLU A 162 8.01 30.00 -29.54
C GLU A 162 7.77 28.59 -28.98
N ILE A 163 8.86 27.91 -28.61
CA ILE A 163 8.79 26.55 -28.11
C ILE A 163 9.16 26.53 -26.65
N GLU A 164 8.22 26.12 -25.81
CA GLU A 164 8.41 25.87 -24.39
C GLU A 164 8.65 24.37 -24.17
N MET A 165 9.77 24.00 -23.59
CA MET A 165 10.08 22.59 -23.34
C MET A 165 9.54 22.17 -21.98
N VAL A 166 8.69 21.14 -21.95
CA VAL A 166 8.13 20.56 -20.74
C VAL A 166 8.45 19.08 -20.68
N ASP A 167 8.48 18.53 -19.48
CA ASP A 167 8.72 17.11 -19.29
C ASP A 167 7.51 16.29 -19.75
N MET A 168 7.75 15.12 -20.32
CA MET A 168 6.68 14.19 -20.63
C MET A 168 6.03 13.66 -19.35
N LEU A 169 4.76 13.33 -19.46
CA LEU A 169 4.02 12.72 -18.36
C LEU A 169 4.52 11.29 -18.13
N ASN A 170 5.00 11.00 -16.93
CA ASN A 170 5.37 9.65 -16.54
C ASN A 170 4.43 9.16 -15.42
N VAL A 171 3.66 8.12 -15.73
CA VAL A 171 2.75 7.47 -14.79
C VAL A 171 3.42 6.22 -14.26
N PRO A 172 3.71 6.14 -12.96
CA PRO A 172 4.35 4.97 -12.36
C PRO A 172 3.43 3.75 -12.32
N GLU A 173 4.01 2.53 -12.21
CA GLU A 173 3.28 1.25 -12.29
C GLU A 173 2.22 1.06 -11.19
N ASN A 174 2.36 1.72 -10.07
CA ASN A 174 1.42 1.62 -8.94
C ASN A 174 0.41 2.77 -8.88
N ALA A 175 0.40 3.62 -9.89
CA ALA A 175 -0.49 4.77 -9.99
C ALA A 175 -1.31 4.75 -11.29
N VAL A 176 -2.34 5.55 -11.27
CA VAL A 176 -3.20 5.84 -12.40
C VAL A 176 -3.31 7.35 -12.56
N GLY A 177 -3.24 7.82 -13.78
CA GLY A 177 -3.42 9.24 -14.11
C GLY A 177 -4.89 9.57 -14.30
N ILE A 178 -5.41 10.44 -13.45
CA ILE A 178 -6.77 11.01 -13.59
C ILE A 178 -6.68 12.25 -14.45
N VAL A 179 -7.42 12.27 -15.55
CA VAL A 179 -7.35 13.31 -16.55
C VAL A 179 -8.44 14.34 -16.33
N THR A 180 -8.05 15.62 -16.35
CA THR A 180 -8.95 16.76 -16.39
C THR A 180 -8.59 17.61 -17.60
N THR A 181 -9.45 17.64 -18.61
CA THR A 181 -9.27 18.46 -19.81
C THR A 181 -9.66 19.90 -19.54
N LEU A 182 -8.89 20.83 -20.09
CA LEU A 182 -9.08 22.26 -19.93
C LEU A 182 -9.92 22.87 -21.04
N GLU A 183 -10.05 22.15 -22.16
CA GLU A 183 -10.83 22.51 -23.31
C GLU A 183 -11.71 21.34 -23.79
N GLY A 184 -12.83 21.64 -24.41
CA GLY A 184 -13.82 20.67 -24.88
C GLY A 184 -15.23 21.22 -24.75
N GLN A 185 -16.21 20.39 -25.09
CA GLN A 185 -17.62 20.72 -24.91
C GLN A 185 -17.96 20.74 -23.39
N PRO A 186 -18.91 21.57 -22.96
CA PRO A 186 -19.41 21.50 -21.57
C PRO A 186 -20.02 20.14 -21.33
N LEU A 187 -19.91 19.66 -20.09
CA LEU A 187 -20.58 18.44 -19.66
C LEU A 187 -22.10 18.61 -19.75
N ASP A 188 -22.79 17.56 -20.14
CA ASP A 188 -24.24 17.49 -20.11
C ASP A 188 -24.77 17.68 -18.68
N GLU A 189 -25.96 18.20 -18.53
CA GLU A 189 -26.58 18.42 -17.22
C GLU A 189 -26.67 17.10 -16.43
N GLY A 190 -26.19 17.11 -15.20
CA GLY A 190 -26.16 15.92 -14.32
C GLY A 190 -24.97 14.97 -14.54
N GLN A 191 -24.08 15.24 -15.50
CA GLN A 191 -22.83 14.48 -15.65
C GLN A 191 -21.69 15.14 -14.87
N ILE A 192 -20.86 14.30 -14.27
CA ILE A 192 -19.69 14.74 -13.47
C ILE A 192 -18.36 14.48 -14.17
N ALA A 193 -18.36 13.70 -15.24
CA ALA A 193 -17.18 13.40 -16.06
C ALA A 193 -17.54 13.21 -17.52
N GLY A 194 -16.59 13.51 -18.40
CA GLY A 194 -16.68 13.24 -19.84
C GLY A 194 -16.62 11.74 -20.11
N ARG A 195 -17.49 11.28 -21.00
CA ARG A 195 -17.62 9.86 -21.34
C ARG A 195 -16.35 9.32 -22.02
N LEU A 196 -16.21 8.00 -21.97
CA LEU A 196 -15.15 7.30 -22.70
C LEU A 196 -15.19 7.62 -24.18
N MET A 197 -14.05 7.96 -24.74
CA MET A 197 -13.87 8.24 -26.16
C MET A 197 -12.65 7.51 -26.70
N ASP A 198 -12.72 7.09 -27.95
CA ASP A 198 -11.63 6.41 -28.65
C ASP A 198 -10.91 7.33 -29.66
N GLY A 199 -9.75 6.91 -30.13
CA GLY A 199 -9.04 7.57 -31.24
C GLY A 199 -8.02 8.63 -30.83
N HIS A 200 -8.12 9.23 -29.65
CA HIS A 200 -7.25 10.33 -29.18
C HIS A 200 -5.93 9.86 -28.50
N ASN A 201 -5.55 8.60 -28.68
CA ASN A 201 -4.31 8.02 -28.16
C ASN A 201 -4.04 8.39 -26.69
N LYS A 202 -5.00 8.09 -25.81
CA LYS A 202 -4.89 8.39 -24.37
C LYS A 202 -4.61 9.87 -24.09
N PHE A 203 -5.34 10.75 -24.71
CA PHE A 203 -5.25 12.23 -24.64
C PHE A 203 -3.96 12.85 -25.20
N GLN A 204 -3.09 12.07 -25.84
CA GLN A 204 -1.90 12.61 -26.49
C GLN A 204 -2.24 13.37 -27.78
N ASP A 205 -3.30 12.98 -28.46
CA ASP A 205 -3.86 13.71 -29.60
C ASP A 205 -5.05 14.56 -29.14
N ALA A 206 -4.72 15.74 -28.64
CA ALA A 206 -5.71 16.71 -28.17
C ALA A 206 -6.68 17.15 -29.29
N ASP A 207 -6.19 17.24 -30.51
CA ASP A 207 -7.00 17.69 -31.63
C ASP A 207 -8.08 16.66 -31.99
N THR A 208 -7.71 15.39 -32.14
CA THR A 208 -8.66 14.30 -32.36
C THR A 208 -9.70 14.23 -31.23
N PHE A 209 -9.30 14.39 -29.97
CA PHE A 209 -10.24 14.42 -28.83
C PHE A 209 -11.28 15.54 -29.01
N LEU A 210 -10.82 16.75 -29.32
CA LEU A 210 -11.67 17.93 -29.43
C LEU A 210 -12.58 17.89 -30.68
N VAL A 211 -12.08 17.36 -31.80
CA VAL A 211 -12.87 17.20 -33.04
C VAL A 211 -13.95 16.13 -32.87
N SER A 212 -13.64 15.07 -32.10
CA SER A 212 -14.60 14.00 -31.79
C SER A 212 -15.67 14.42 -30.77
N GLY A 213 -15.66 15.68 -30.32
CA GLY A 213 -16.64 16.19 -29.37
C GLY A 213 -16.29 15.92 -27.90
N GLY A 214 -15.01 15.83 -27.58
CA GLY A 214 -14.54 15.60 -26.22
C GLY A 214 -14.99 16.66 -25.21
N TYR A 215 -15.32 16.25 -24.02
CA TYR A 215 -15.83 17.10 -22.94
C TYR A 215 -14.72 17.78 -22.16
N LYS A 216 -14.97 19.02 -21.72
CA LYS A 216 -14.12 19.75 -20.79
C LYS A 216 -14.38 19.27 -19.36
N GLY A 217 -13.32 19.12 -18.57
CA GLY A 217 -13.41 18.73 -17.17
C GLY A 217 -12.86 17.34 -16.90
N LEU A 218 -13.28 16.75 -15.79
CA LEU A 218 -12.89 15.40 -15.39
C LEU A 218 -13.27 14.39 -16.48
N GLN A 219 -12.41 13.41 -16.73
CA GLN A 219 -12.65 12.34 -17.70
C GLN A 219 -12.87 10.99 -17.02
N GLU A 220 -13.77 10.19 -17.58
CA GLU A 220 -13.94 8.80 -17.14
C GLU A 220 -12.71 7.96 -17.46
N GLN A 221 -12.11 8.23 -18.61
CA GLN A 221 -10.92 7.51 -19.06
C GLN A 221 -9.70 7.91 -18.27
N VAL A 222 -9.01 6.90 -17.73
CA VAL A 222 -7.77 7.06 -16.97
C VAL A 222 -6.56 6.71 -17.83
N ILE A 223 -5.39 7.24 -17.44
CA ILE A 223 -4.10 6.90 -18.05
C ILE A 223 -3.38 5.90 -17.17
N LEU A 224 -3.02 4.76 -17.74
CA LEU A 224 -2.28 3.70 -17.06
C LEU A 224 -0.78 4.02 -17.00
N ALA A 225 -0.03 3.17 -16.28
CA ALA A 225 1.43 3.27 -16.20
C ALA A 225 2.08 3.37 -17.58
N GLY A 226 3.06 4.26 -17.69
CA GLY A 226 3.77 4.53 -18.93
C GLY A 226 4.18 5.99 -19.09
N SER A 227 4.81 6.28 -20.19
CA SER A 227 5.28 7.62 -20.55
C SER A 227 4.45 8.18 -21.70
N TYR A 228 3.97 9.40 -21.55
CA TYR A 228 3.02 10.01 -22.48
C TYR A 228 3.44 11.42 -22.87
N PHE A 229 3.30 11.73 -24.15
CA PHE A 229 3.47 13.07 -24.66
C PHE A 229 2.15 13.83 -24.57
N LEU A 230 1.81 14.25 -23.36
CA LEU A 230 0.56 14.96 -23.10
C LEU A 230 0.80 16.47 -23.06
N ASN A 231 -0.04 17.21 -23.77
CA ASN A 231 -0.03 18.67 -23.71
C ASN A 231 -0.65 19.15 -22.38
N PRO A 232 0.13 19.71 -21.43
CA PRO A 232 -0.38 20.14 -20.13
C PRO A 232 -1.31 21.36 -20.21
N LEU A 233 -1.34 22.05 -21.34
CA LEU A 233 -2.27 23.15 -21.60
C LEU A 233 -3.65 22.65 -22.04
N PHE A 234 -3.70 21.44 -22.59
CA PHE A 234 -4.93 20.76 -22.95
C PHE A 234 -5.50 19.95 -21.80
N ALA A 235 -4.67 19.18 -21.12
CA ALA A 235 -5.13 18.30 -20.05
C ALA A 235 -4.13 18.26 -18.87
N LYS A 236 -4.67 18.33 -17.68
CA LYS A 236 -3.93 18.09 -16.43
C LYS A 236 -4.16 16.67 -15.98
N VAL A 237 -3.12 16.06 -15.42
CA VAL A 237 -3.18 14.69 -14.91
C VAL A 237 -2.76 14.66 -13.45
N GLU A 238 -3.66 14.16 -12.63
CA GLU A 238 -3.41 13.90 -11.22
C GLU A 238 -3.05 12.42 -11.02
N MET A 239 -1.96 12.17 -10.30
CA MET A 239 -1.53 10.81 -9.98
C MET A 239 -2.21 10.30 -8.73
N VAL A 240 -2.99 9.24 -8.88
CA VAL A 240 -3.67 8.58 -7.77
C VAL A 240 -3.18 7.14 -7.69
N ARG A 241 -3.03 6.60 -6.48
CA ARG A 241 -2.67 5.19 -6.31
C ARG A 241 -3.78 4.29 -6.86
N MET A 242 -3.37 3.18 -7.46
CA MET A 242 -4.33 2.15 -7.86
C MET A 242 -5.09 1.63 -6.63
N THR A 243 -6.37 1.35 -6.83
CA THR A 243 -7.19 0.72 -5.80
C THR A 243 -6.74 -0.72 -5.63
N GLU A 244 -6.26 -1.07 -4.44
CA GLU A 244 -5.80 -2.40 -4.09
C GLU A 244 -6.90 -3.15 -3.32
N ILE A 245 -7.24 -4.31 -3.81
CA ILE A 245 -8.17 -5.24 -3.15
C ILE A 245 -7.34 -6.40 -2.62
N PRO A 246 -7.19 -6.53 -1.30
CA PRO A 246 -6.38 -7.57 -0.71
C PRO A 246 -7.04 -8.95 -0.84
N ILE A 247 -6.23 -10.01 -0.73
CA ILE A 247 -6.74 -11.37 -0.67
C ILE A 247 -7.71 -11.52 0.51
N GLY A 248 -8.80 -12.25 0.29
CA GLY A 248 -9.87 -12.40 1.29
C GLY A 248 -10.89 -11.27 1.30
N HIS A 249 -10.79 -10.31 0.39
CA HIS A 249 -11.76 -9.24 0.18
C HIS A 249 -12.22 -9.19 -1.27
N VAL A 250 -13.38 -8.61 -1.46
CA VAL A 250 -13.87 -8.17 -2.77
C VAL A 250 -14.15 -6.68 -2.74
N GLY A 251 -13.98 -6.03 -3.87
CA GLY A 251 -14.29 -4.63 -4.05
C GLY A 251 -15.66 -4.46 -4.71
N VAL A 252 -16.62 -3.92 -3.98
CA VAL A 252 -17.91 -3.54 -4.55
C VAL A 252 -17.79 -2.13 -5.12
N VAL A 253 -17.97 -2.00 -6.43
CA VAL A 253 -17.86 -0.72 -7.11
C VAL A 253 -19.19 0.02 -7.09
N ILE A 254 -19.16 1.26 -6.64
CA ILE A 254 -20.26 2.21 -6.71
C ILE A 254 -19.86 3.25 -7.76
N SER A 255 -20.50 3.22 -8.93
CA SER A 255 -20.25 4.17 -10.01
C SER A 255 -21.22 5.34 -9.96
N TYR A 256 -20.68 6.56 -10.05
CA TYR A 256 -21.45 7.79 -10.16
C TYR A 256 -21.64 8.25 -11.60
N VAL A 257 -21.02 7.53 -12.54
CA VAL A 257 -21.05 7.81 -14.00
C VAL A 257 -21.53 6.58 -14.76
N GLY A 258 -21.86 6.79 -16.04
CA GLY A 258 -22.36 5.75 -16.93
C GLY A 258 -23.84 5.96 -17.26
N ALA A 259 -24.36 5.10 -18.13
CA ALA A 259 -25.78 5.11 -18.46
C ALA A 259 -26.62 4.65 -17.27
N ASP A 260 -27.83 5.16 -17.14
CA ASP A 260 -28.79 4.67 -16.17
C ASP A 260 -29.10 3.20 -16.46
N GLY A 261 -28.87 2.34 -15.47
CA GLY A 261 -29.06 0.90 -15.60
C GLY A 261 -30.41 0.44 -15.08
N ILE A 262 -30.80 -0.75 -15.53
CA ILE A 262 -31.96 -1.45 -14.95
C ILE A 262 -31.51 -2.09 -13.66
N ASP A 263 -32.23 -1.82 -12.56
CA ASP A 263 -31.97 -2.46 -11.28
C ASP A 263 -32.17 -3.97 -11.36
N THR A 264 -31.11 -4.72 -11.12
CA THR A 264 -31.08 -6.19 -11.14
C THR A 264 -31.21 -6.80 -9.75
N SER A 265 -31.49 -5.99 -8.72
CA SER A 265 -31.55 -6.45 -7.31
C SER A 265 -32.69 -7.44 -7.01
N GLY A 266 -33.67 -7.57 -7.91
CA GLY A 266 -34.83 -8.46 -7.76
C GLY A 266 -36.07 -7.75 -7.21
N THR A 267 -37.13 -8.53 -6.95
CA THR A 267 -38.42 -7.99 -6.50
C THR A 267 -38.48 -7.69 -5.00
N GLU A 268 -37.69 -8.41 -4.21
CA GLU A 268 -37.67 -8.31 -2.75
C GLU A 268 -36.76 -7.20 -2.22
N PHE A 269 -35.78 -6.82 -3.02
CA PHE A 269 -34.76 -5.86 -2.62
C PHE A 269 -34.67 -4.70 -3.64
N LYS A 270 -35.19 -3.55 -3.28
CA LYS A 270 -35.22 -2.32 -4.11
C LYS A 270 -34.38 -1.17 -3.57
N HIS A 271 -33.46 -1.44 -2.66
CA HIS A 271 -32.63 -0.39 -2.05
C HIS A 271 -31.27 -0.28 -2.75
N GLY A 272 -31.10 0.73 -3.55
CA GLY A 272 -29.90 0.95 -4.32
C GLY A 272 -29.95 0.23 -5.67
N ASN A 273 -29.57 0.93 -6.71
CA ASN A 273 -29.55 0.39 -8.07
C ASN A 273 -28.37 -0.57 -8.22
N ILE A 274 -28.62 -1.86 -8.17
CA ILE A 274 -27.64 -2.89 -8.56
C ILE A 274 -27.74 -3.04 -10.06
N VAL A 275 -26.65 -2.66 -10.72
CA VAL A 275 -26.61 -2.53 -12.18
C VAL A 275 -25.46 -3.34 -12.78
N SER A 276 -25.49 -3.54 -14.09
CA SER A 276 -24.39 -4.15 -14.80
C SER A 276 -23.15 -3.25 -14.79
N LYS A 277 -21.99 -3.88 -14.96
CA LYS A 277 -20.71 -3.18 -15.04
C LYS A 277 -20.74 -2.08 -16.12
N GLY A 278 -20.23 -0.90 -15.79
CA GLY A 278 -20.20 0.27 -16.67
C GLY A 278 -21.44 1.16 -16.60
N GLN A 279 -22.44 0.81 -15.80
CA GLN A 279 -23.61 1.62 -15.55
C GLN A 279 -23.53 2.36 -14.21
N LYS A 280 -24.30 3.43 -14.06
CA LYS A 280 -24.39 4.23 -12.83
C LYS A 280 -25.14 3.47 -11.75
N GLY A 281 -24.51 3.24 -10.61
CA GLY A 281 -25.05 2.48 -9.49
C GLY A 281 -24.03 1.53 -8.89
N VAL A 282 -24.50 0.56 -8.10
CA VAL A 282 -23.67 -0.50 -7.51
C VAL A 282 -23.53 -1.64 -8.52
N TRP A 283 -22.33 -2.00 -8.86
CA TRP A 283 -22.13 -3.09 -9.83
C TRP A 283 -22.45 -4.45 -9.22
N ALA A 284 -23.23 -5.23 -9.97
CA ALA A 284 -23.61 -6.59 -9.59
C ALA A 284 -22.42 -7.55 -9.46
N GLU A 285 -21.38 -7.32 -10.26
CA GLU A 285 -20.16 -8.12 -10.24
C GLU A 285 -19.07 -7.38 -9.45
N PRO A 286 -18.71 -7.86 -8.25
CA PRO A 286 -17.63 -7.26 -7.49
C PRO A 286 -16.27 -7.59 -8.08
N LEU A 287 -15.30 -6.72 -7.83
CA LEU A 287 -13.91 -6.92 -8.24
C LEU A 287 -13.22 -7.90 -7.27
N GLY A 288 -12.53 -8.89 -7.81
CA GLY A 288 -11.69 -9.82 -7.04
C GLY A 288 -10.40 -9.18 -6.52
N PRO A 289 -9.57 -9.93 -5.77
CA PRO A 289 -8.26 -9.46 -5.31
C PRO A 289 -7.38 -9.02 -6.47
N GLY A 290 -6.71 -7.87 -6.31
CA GLY A 290 -5.86 -7.30 -7.35
C GLY A 290 -5.71 -5.80 -7.23
N LYS A 291 -5.03 -5.20 -8.22
CA LYS A 291 -4.87 -3.75 -8.34
C LYS A 291 -5.66 -3.25 -9.54
N TYR A 292 -6.46 -2.23 -9.31
CA TYR A 292 -7.37 -1.69 -10.31
C TYR A 292 -7.15 -0.20 -10.54
N PRO A 293 -7.08 0.24 -11.79
CA PRO A 293 -6.91 1.64 -12.14
C PRO A 293 -8.25 2.37 -12.09
N ILE A 294 -8.74 2.65 -10.90
CA ILE A 294 -10.05 3.27 -10.69
C ILE A 294 -9.88 4.77 -10.44
N ASN A 295 -10.74 5.55 -11.09
CA ASN A 295 -10.85 6.98 -10.82
C ASN A 295 -11.73 7.21 -9.58
N PRO A 296 -11.15 7.65 -8.44
CA PRO A 296 -11.88 7.79 -7.19
C PRO A 296 -12.92 8.93 -7.19
N TYR A 297 -12.85 9.84 -8.15
CA TYR A 297 -13.81 10.93 -8.29
C TYR A 297 -15.13 10.51 -8.93
N ILE A 298 -15.13 9.40 -9.67
CA ILE A 298 -16.30 8.89 -10.37
C ILE A 298 -16.76 7.51 -9.90
N MET A 299 -15.89 6.79 -9.20
CA MET A 299 -16.20 5.46 -8.67
C MET A 299 -15.65 5.32 -7.26
N LYS A 300 -16.45 4.76 -6.37
CA LYS A 300 -16.05 4.36 -5.03
C LYS A 300 -15.96 2.84 -4.96
N VAL A 301 -14.93 2.31 -4.33
CA VAL A 301 -14.81 0.86 -4.10
C VAL A 301 -14.91 0.62 -2.60
N GLU A 302 -15.93 -0.12 -2.21
CA GLU A 302 -16.10 -0.58 -0.84
C GLU A 302 -15.54 -1.99 -0.70
N LEU A 303 -14.62 -2.17 0.25
CA LEU A 303 -14.01 -3.47 0.53
C LEU A 303 -14.93 -4.28 1.44
N VAL A 304 -15.29 -5.46 0.96
CA VAL A 304 -16.09 -6.43 1.71
C VAL A 304 -15.24 -7.67 1.96
N PRO A 305 -15.01 -8.05 3.23
CA PRO A 305 -14.31 -9.29 3.54
C PRO A 305 -15.17 -10.48 3.14
N THR A 306 -14.58 -11.41 2.40
CA THR A 306 -15.19 -12.68 1.98
C THR A 306 -14.66 -13.87 2.78
N THR A 307 -13.82 -13.61 3.76
CA THR A 307 -13.42 -14.58 4.79
C THR A 307 -14.39 -14.51 5.96
N ASN A 308 -14.31 -15.48 6.85
CA ASN A 308 -15.08 -15.42 8.09
C ASN A 308 -14.62 -14.20 8.91
N LEU A 309 -15.56 -13.34 9.22
CA LEU A 309 -15.37 -12.14 10.01
C LEU A 309 -15.88 -12.38 11.42
N VAL A 310 -15.04 -12.22 12.40
CA VAL A 310 -15.39 -12.33 13.82
C VAL A 310 -15.64 -10.94 14.38
N LEU A 311 -16.83 -10.72 14.94
CA LEU A 311 -17.21 -9.49 15.62
C LEU A 311 -17.40 -9.78 17.10
N ASN A 312 -16.74 -9.01 17.96
CA ASN A 312 -16.72 -9.22 19.40
C ASN A 312 -17.52 -8.15 20.14
N TRP A 313 -18.57 -8.57 20.85
CA TRP A 313 -19.25 -7.78 21.87
C TRP A 313 -18.57 -8.02 23.20
N ALA A 314 -17.38 -7.46 23.38
CA ALA A 314 -16.57 -7.62 24.59
C ALA A 314 -15.81 -6.32 24.87
N SER A 315 -15.60 -5.98 26.13
CA SER A 315 -14.85 -4.79 26.50
C SER A 315 -13.35 -4.94 26.18
N ALA A 316 -12.79 -3.90 25.53
CA ALA A 316 -11.36 -3.80 25.18
C ALA A 316 -10.82 -4.90 24.25
N ARG A 317 -11.69 -5.59 23.51
CA ARG A 317 -11.30 -6.59 22.52
C ARG A 317 -11.82 -6.15 21.15
N SER A 318 -10.91 -5.81 20.25
CA SER A 318 -11.25 -5.47 18.86
C SER A 318 -10.29 -6.21 17.93
N GLU A 319 -10.83 -6.73 16.85
CA GLU A 319 -10.06 -7.41 15.82
C GLU A 319 -9.36 -6.41 14.88
N SER A 320 -8.44 -6.89 14.08
CA SER A 320 -7.64 -6.06 13.16
C SER A 320 -8.46 -5.25 12.15
N HIS A 321 -9.66 -5.73 11.81
CA HIS A 321 -10.60 -5.04 10.92
C HIS A 321 -11.32 -3.85 11.56
N GLN A 322 -11.25 -3.68 12.88
CA GLN A 322 -11.82 -2.58 13.68
C GLN A 322 -13.34 -2.32 13.52
N LEU A 323 -14.09 -3.23 12.90
CA LEU A 323 -15.55 -3.11 12.76
C LEU A 323 -16.30 -3.31 14.08
N ASP A 324 -15.67 -3.95 15.04
CA ASP A 324 -16.14 -4.22 16.39
C ASP A 324 -15.63 -3.22 17.45
N LYS A 325 -14.88 -2.19 17.03
CA LYS A 325 -14.28 -1.20 17.94
C LYS A 325 -15.29 -0.51 18.87
N ASN A 326 -16.48 -0.28 18.38
CA ASN A 326 -17.55 0.40 19.12
C ASN A 326 -18.52 -0.57 19.81
N LEU A 327 -18.32 -1.87 19.60
CA LEU A 327 -19.12 -2.89 20.26
C LEU A 327 -18.64 -3.08 21.70
N SER A 328 -19.57 -3.30 22.60
CA SER A 328 -19.28 -3.48 24.01
C SER A 328 -20.00 -4.71 24.55
N THR A 329 -19.53 -5.21 25.69
CA THR A 329 -20.17 -6.29 26.44
C THR A 329 -21.67 -6.06 26.57
N ILE A 330 -22.48 -7.07 26.35
CA ILE A 330 -23.93 -6.97 26.37
C ILE A 330 -24.41 -7.09 27.81
N ASN A 331 -25.05 -6.04 28.32
CA ASN A 331 -25.70 -6.06 29.61
C ASN A 331 -27.14 -6.55 29.44
N VAL A 332 -27.48 -7.60 30.17
CA VAL A 332 -28.78 -8.25 30.14
C VAL A 332 -29.36 -8.38 31.53
N ARG A 333 -30.70 -8.49 31.62
CA ARG A 333 -31.41 -8.69 32.88
C ARG A 333 -32.16 -10.02 32.83
N SER A 334 -31.91 -10.87 33.84
CA SER A 334 -32.59 -12.16 33.99
C SER A 334 -34.04 -12.03 34.51
N ARG A 335 -34.77 -13.13 34.43
CA ARG A 335 -36.14 -13.24 34.97
C ARG A 335 -36.21 -12.96 36.48
N ASP A 336 -35.22 -13.38 37.23
CA ASP A 336 -35.08 -13.16 38.69
C ASP A 336 -34.55 -11.74 39.04
N GLY A 337 -34.41 -10.86 38.03
CA GLY A 337 -34.14 -9.44 38.22
C GLY A 337 -32.67 -9.05 38.32
N PHE A 338 -31.75 -9.98 38.27
CA PHE A 338 -30.31 -9.71 38.27
C PHE A 338 -29.83 -9.19 36.92
N THR A 339 -28.99 -8.18 36.97
CA THR A 339 -28.29 -7.68 35.78
C THR A 339 -26.91 -8.32 35.72
N PHE A 340 -26.57 -8.89 34.59
CA PHE A 340 -25.24 -9.47 34.33
C PHE A 340 -24.77 -9.12 32.94
N SER A 341 -23.47 -9.17 32.74
CA SER A 341 -22.83 -8.91 31.44
C SER A 341 -22.40 -10.21 30.80
N LEU A 342 -22.54 -10.23 29.49
CA LEU A 342 -22.03 -11.36 28.71
C LEU A 342 -21.27 -10.87 27.49
N ASP A 343 -20.17 -11.51 27.19
CA ASP A 343 -19.42 -11.34 25.99
C ASP A 343 -19.95 -12.28 24.92
N VAL A 344 -20.08 -11.75 23.71
CA VAL A 344 -20.56 -12.52 22.55
C VAL A 344 -19.60 -12.29 21.40
N SER A 345 -19.28 -13.36 20.69
CA SER A 345 -18.58 -13.29 19.41
C SER A 345 -19.49 -13.85 18.32
N GLN A 346 -19.75 -13.06 17.31
CA GLN A 346 -20.51 -13.47 16.12
C GLN A 346 -19.57 -13.65 14.96
N ILE A 347 -19.60 -14.81 14.34
CA ILE A 347 -18.88 -15.12 13.11
C ILE A 347 -19.86 -14.99 11.97
N ILE A 348 -19.53 -14.11 11.03
CA ILE A 348 -20.31 -13.93 9.80
C ILE A 348 -19.44 -14.21 8.57
N HIS A 349 -20.10 -14.54 7.48
CA HIS A 349 -19.50 -14.72 6.18
C HIS A 349 -20.36 -14.04 5.12
N ILE A 350 -19.75 -13.22 4.26
CA ILE A 350 -20.44 -12.60 3.14
C ILE A 350 -19.98 -13.27 1.86
N PRO A 351 -20.83 -14.01 1.17
CA PRO A 351 -20.48 -14.58 -0.13
C PRO A 351 -20.15 -13.47 -1.15
N THR A 352 -19.19 -13.72 -2.00
CA THR A 352 -18.77 -12.78 -3.04
C THR A 352 -19.95 -12.25 -3.88
N THR A 353 -20.87 -13.12 -4.25
CA THR A 353 -22.06 -12.78 -5.05
C THR A 353 -23.08 -11.92 -4.30
N GLU A 354 -23.08 -11.97 -2.99
CA GLU A 354 -24.02 -11.21 -2.14
C GLU A 354 -23.43 -9.86 -1.67
N ALA A 355 -22.11 -9.68 -1.77
CA ALA A 355 -21.43 -8.47 -1.36
C ALA A 355 -22.02 -7.18 -1.99
N PRO A 356 -22.37 -7.13 -3.29
CA PRO A 356 -23.02 -5.97 -3.89
C PRO A 356 -24.36 -5.63 -3.25
N LYS A 357 -25.18 -6.63 -2.88
CA LYS A 357 -26.49 -6.44 -2.24
C LYS A 357 -26.32 -5.86 -0.83
N VAL A 358 -25.32 -6.34 -0.10
CA VAL A 358 -24.98 -5.82 1.24
C VAL A 358 -24.57 -4.35 1.15
N ILE A 359 -23.68 -4.00 0.24
CA ILE A 359 -23.24 -2.62 0.07
C ILE A 359 -24.36 -1.72 -0.47
N ALA A 360 -25.16 -2.19 -1.40
CA ALA A 360 -26.31 -1.44 -1.92
C ALA A 360 -27.33 -1.11 -0.80
N ARG A 361 -27.49 -2.02 0.16
CA ARG A 361 -28.42 -1.86 1.29
C ARG A 361 -27.88 -0.96 2.39
N PHE A 362 -26.61 -1.09 2.74
CA PHE A 362 -26.01 -0.45 3.93
C PHE A 362 -24.96 0.63 3.61
N GLY A 363 -24.49 0.69 2.40
CA GLY A 363 -23.44 1.63 1.95
C GLY A 363 -22.04 1.20 2.33
N ASN A 364 -21.83 0.62 3.50
CA ASN A 364 -20.54 0.11 3.98
C ASN A 364 -20.71 -0.96 5.07
N MET A 365 -19.63 -1.66 5.39
CA MET A 365 -19.62 -2.72 6.40
C MET A 365 -19.91 -2.22 7.82
N SER A 366 -19.48 -1.03 8.16
CA SER A 366 -19.73 -0.46 9.49
C SER A 366 -21.22 -0.25 9.74
N ASN A 367 -21.97 0.20 8.75
CA ASN A 367 -23.42 0.37 8.84
C ASN A 367 -24.13 -0.99 9.02
N LEU A 368 -23.70 -2.04 8.32
CA LEU A 368 -24.23 -3.38 8.55
C LEU A 368 -24.08 -3.80 10.02
N VAL A 369 -22.90 -3.58 10.59
CA VAL A 369 -22.62 -3.92 11.99
C VAL A 369 -23.52 -3.13 12.93
N THR A 370 -23.58 -1.81 12.79
CA THR A 370 -24.31 -0.94 13.74
C THR A 370 -25.83 -0.96 13.57
N GLN A 371 -26.32 -1.13 12.34
CA GLN A 371 -27.78 -1.06 12.06
C GLN A 371 -28.48 -2.42 12.15
N VAL A 372 -27.76 -3.51 11.91
CA VAL A 372 -28.35 -4.86 11.91
C VAL A 372 -27.75 -5.75 13.00
N LEU A 373 -26.45 -5.93 13.00
CA LEU A 373 -25.82 -6.92 13.88
C LEU A 373 -25.92 -6.53 15.35
N GLU A 374 -25.57 -5.30 15.68
CA GLU A 374 -25.61 -4.81 17.06
C GLU A 374 -27.02 -4.90 17.67
N PRO A 375 -28.07 -4.35 17.06
CA PRO A 375 -29.43 -4.47 17.62
C PRO A 375 -29.97 -5.90 17.60
N THR A 376 -29.68 -6.69 16.57
CA THR A 376 -30.18 -8.07 16.48
C THR A 376 -29.60 -8.94 17.59
N ILE A 377 -28.29 -8.89 17.76
CA ILE A 377 -27.58 -9.71 18.76
C ILE A 377 -27.92 -9.21 20.17
N GLY A 378 -27.82 -7.91 20.38
CA GLY A 378 -28.12 -7.32 21.68
C GLY A 378 -29.56 -7.60 22.14
N ASN A 379 -30.55 -7.45 21.26
CA ASN A 379 -31.96 -7.73 21.61
C ASN A 379 -32.24 -9.22 21.80
N TYR A 380 -31.65 -10.06 20.97
CA TYR A 380 -31.77 -11.51 21.16
C TYR A 380 -31.31 -11.95 22.55
N PHE A 381 -30.10 -11.53 22.96
CA PHE A 381 -29.60 -11.92 24.28
C PHE A 381 -30.34 -11.26 25.44
N ARG A 382 -30.82 -10.02 25.28
CA ARG A 382 -31.68 -9.39 26.29
C ARG A 382 -33.00 -10.16 26.48
N ASN A 383 -33.65 -10.56 25.39
CA ASN A 383 -34.87 -11.35 25.44
C ASN A 383 -34.60 -12.76 26.02
N SER A 384 -33.54 -13.44 25.50
CA SER A 384 -33.16 -14.76 25.98
C SER A 384 -32.80 -14.79 27.47
N ALA A 385 -32.27 -13.69 28.01
CA ALA A 385 -31.99 -13.59 29.46
C ALA A 385 -33.24 -13.39 30.29
N GLN A 386 -34.28 -12.69 29.78
CA GLN A 386 -35.53 -12.49 30.48
C GLN A 386 -36.33 -13.79 30.67
N ASP A 387 -36.07 -14.80 29.85
CA ASP A 387 -36.76 -16.10 29.92
C ASP A 387 -36.13 -17.06 30.96
N ALA A 388 -35.00 -16.70 31.58
CA ALA A 388 -34.26 -17.59 32.47
C ALA A 388 -33.76 -16.91 33.73
N GLU A 389 -33.51 -17.70 34.78
CA GLU A 389 -32.72 -17.28 35.92
C GLU A 389 -31.24 -17.24 35.58
N VAL A 390 -30.43 -16.40 36.27
CA VAL A 390 -29.01 -16.28 35.99
C VAL A 390 -28.28 -17.62 36.05
N ILE A 391 -28.59 -18.44 37.03
CA ILE A 391 -27.99 -19.76 37.23
C ILE A 391 -28.31 -20.70 36.07
N ASP A 392 -29.57 -20.69 35.62
CA ASP A 392 -30.00 -21.54 34.50
C ASP A 392 -29.40 -21.05 33.19
N PHE A 393 -29.24 -19.73 33.04
CA PHE A 393 -28.54 -19.16 31.88
C PHE A 393 -27.07 -19.62 31.82
N LEU A 394 -26.39 -19.63 32.96
CA LEU A 394 -24.98 -20.12 33.04
C LEU A 394 -24.88 -21.61 32.73
N LYS A 395 -25.81 -22.44 33.22
CA LYS A 395 -25.79 -23.89 33.00
C LYS A 395 -26.14 -24.29 31.59
N SER A 396 -27.11 -23.59 30.96
CA SER A 396 -27.62 -23.89 29.62
C SER A 396 -26.90 -23.13 28.49
N ARG A 397 -25.66 -22.68 28.74
CA ARG A 397 -24.85 -21.89 27.77
C ARG A 397 -24.82 -22.50 26.37
N LYS A 398 -24.58 -23.80 26.24
CA LYS A 398 -24.50 -24.50 24.94
C LYS A 398 -25.84 -24.47 24.19
N GLU A 399 -26.93 -24.76 24.86
CA GLU A 399 -28.29 -24.74 24.28
C GLU A 399 -28.66 -23.34 23.80
N ARG A 400 -28.33 -22.31 24.59
CA ARG A 400 -28.60 -20.92 24.25
C ARG A 400 -27.72 -20.43 23.09
N GLN A 401 -26.48 -20.88 23.04
CA GLN A 401 -25.60 -20.60 21.91
C GLN A 401 -26.17 -21.18 20.62
N GLU A 402 -26.68 -22.42 20.64
CA GLU A 402 -27.28 -23.06 19.47
C GLU A 402 -28.59 -22.38 19.05
N ALA A 403 -29.44 -22.02 20.02
CA ALA A 403 -30.64 -21.24 19.75
C ALA A 403 -30.35 -19.85 19.19
N ALA A 404 -29.29 -19.18 19.70
CA ALA A 404 -28.81 -17.91 19.20
C ALA A 404 -28.34 -18.01 17.76
N ARG A 405 -27.47 -18.99 17.48
CA ARG A 405 -26.98 -19.28 16.13
C ARG A 405 -28.13 -19.45 15.13
N ASN A 406 -29.11 -20.25 15.48
CA ASN A 406 -30.24 -20.53 14.60
C ASN A 406 -31.14 -19.32 14.38
N HIS A 407 -31.39 -18.51 15.42
CA HIS A 407 -32.21 -17.32 15.30
C HIS A 407 -31.49 -16.19 14.56
N ILE A 408 -30.29 -15.87 14.99
CA ILE A 408 -29.47 -14.81 14.39
C ILE A 408 -29.14 -15.16 12.93
N GLY A 409 -28.79 -16.41 12.64
CA GLY A 409 -28.54 -16.89 11.28
C GLY A 409 -29.72 -16.61 10.35
N LYS A 410 -30.94 -16.97 10.74
CA LYS A 410 -32.14 -16.70 9.95
C LYS A 410 -32.41 -15.21 9.71
N VAL A 411 -32.06 -14.36 10.67
CA VAL A 411 -32.20 -12.90 10.50
C VAL A 411 -31.15 -12.38 9.55
N LEU A 412 -29.91 -12.85 9.68
CA LEU A 412 -28.80 -12.42 8.81
C LEU A 412 -28.97 -12.86 7.35
N ASP A 413 -29.55 -14.04 7.11
CA ASP A 413 -29.85 -14.54 5.76
C ASP A 413 -30.78 -13.58 4.99
N GLN A 414 -31.72 -12.90 5.66
CA GLN A 414 -32.58 -11.86 5.06
C GLN A 414 -31.79 -10.64 4.57
N TYR A 415 -30.60 -10.44 5.10
CA TYR A 415 -29.69 -9.37 4.73
C TYR A 415 -28.54 -9.82 3.83
N ASN A 416 -28.63 -11.01 3.28
CA ASN A 416 -27.59 -11.61 2.41
C ASN A 416 -26.23 -11.82 3.11
N VAL A 417 -26.28 -12.09 4.42
CA VAL A 417 -25.12 -12.35 5.26
C VAL A 417 -25.30 -13.69 5.94
N ASN A 418 -24.34 -14.59 5.77
CA ASN A 418 -24.39 -15.91 6.41
C ASN A 418 -23.91 -15.81 7.85
N GLY A 419 -24.77 -16.12 8.83
CA GLY A 419 -24.39 -16.32 10.22
C GLY A 419 -23.71 -17.67 10.38
N VAL A 420 -22.39 -17.68 10.49
CA VAL A 420 -21.62 -18.95 10.59
C VAL A 420 -21.76 -19.55 11.98
N ASP A 421 -21.45 -18.78 12.99
CA ASP A 421 -21.58 -19.22 14.39
C ASP A 421 -21.77 -18.03 15.33
N THR A 422 -22.43 -18.28 16.46
CA THR A 422 -22.59 -17.34 17.57
C THR A 422 -21.98 -17.97 18.81
N LEU A 423 -20.96 -17.35 19.36
CA LEU A 423 -20.23 -17.86 20.53
C LEU A 423 -20.54 -16.98 21.73
N ILE A 424 -20.92 -17.59 22.83
CA ILE A 424 -21.06 -16.91 24.11
C ILE A 424 -19.69 -16.96 24.80
N GLY A 425 -19.08 -15.82 25.07
CA GLY A 425 -17.83 -15.70 25.79
C GLY A 425 -18.00 -15.75 27.30
N ASP A 426 -17.36 -14.83 28.01
CA ASP A 426 -17.47 -14.76 29.44
C ASP A 426 -18.83 -14.20 29.86
N ILE A 427 -19.39 -14.80 30.89
CA ILE A 427 -20.62 -14.34 31.53
C ILE A 427 -20.23 -13.89 32.93
N VAL A 428 -20.37 -12.60 33.21
CA VAL A 428 -19.99 -12.00 34.48
C VAL A 428 -21.26 -11.72 35.29
N PRO A 429 -21.62 -12.62 36.23
CA PRO A 429 -22.74 -12.43 37.10
C PRO A 429 -22.46 -11.35 38.17
N PRO A 430 -23.49 -10.77 38.81
CA PRO A 430 -23.29 -9.78 39.86
C PRO A 430 -22.53 -10.37 41.07
N ASP A 431 -21.65 -9.60 41.68
CA ASP A 431 -20.85 -10.02 42.85
C ASP A 431 -21.72 -10.49 44.01
N SER A 432 -22.85 -9.88 44.21
CA SER A 432 -23.81 -10.28 45.26
C SER A 432 -24.33 -11.71 45.07
N LEU A 433 -24.64 -12.08 43.83
CA LEU A 433 -25.07 -13.43 43.49
C LEU A 433 -23.93 -14.44 43.65
N MET A 434 -22.75 -14.07 43.15
CA MET A 434 -21.56 -14.93 43.26
C MET A 434 -21.18 -15.20 44.72
N LYS A 435 -21.26 -14.19 45.57
CA LYS A 435 -21.04 -14.35 46.99
C LYS A 435 -22.04 -15.33 47.62
N THR A 436 -23.36 -15.14 47.32
CA THR A 436 -24.40 -16.04 47.83
C THR A 436 -24.19 -17.50 47.33
N LEU A 437 -23.85 -17.67 46.07
CA LEU A 437 -23.56 -18.99 45.49
C LEU A 437 -22.31 -19.65 46.10
N THR A 438 -21.28 -18.84 46.34
CA THR A 438 -20.05 -19.30 46.99
C THR A 438 -20.33 -19.72 48.42
N ASP A 439 -21.07 -18.91 49.18
CA ASP A 439 -21.48 -19.21 50.54
C ASP A 439 -22.33 -20.50 50.63
N ARG A 440 -23.30 -20.64 49.68
CA ARG A 440 -24.13 -21.84 49.58
C ARG A 440 -23.26 -23.08 49.22
N LYS A 441 -22.34 -22.95 48.24
CA LYS A 441 -21.48 -24.04 47.84
C LYS A 441 -20.53 -24.43 48.97
N LEU A 442 -19.98 -23.45 49.67
CA LEU A 442 -19.14 -23.67 50.85
C LEU A 442 -19.91 -24.42 51.94
N ALA A 443 -21.15 -24.01 52.21
CA ALA A 443 -22.02 -24.69 53.19
C ALA A 443 -22.34 -26.14 52.75
N GLU A 444 -22.57 -26.38 51.47
CA GLU A 444 -22.80 -27.71 50.92
C GLU A 444 -21.55 -28.60 51.01
N GLU A 445 -20.38 -28.08 50.68
CA GLU A 445 -19.11 -28.75 50.84
C GLU A 445 -18.76 -29.04 52.29
N GLN A 446 -19.07 -28.09 53.17
CA GLN A 446 -18.94 -28.31 54.61
C GLN A 446 -19.86 -29.43 55.10
N LYS A 447 -21.10 -29.48 54.62
CA LYS A 447 -22.05 -30.54 54.96
C LYS A 447 -21.49 -31.92 54.51
N VAL A 448 -21.07 -32.02 53.25
CA VAL A 448 -20.47 -33.25 52.70
C VAL A 448 -19.20 -33.63 53.48
N THR A 449 -18.40 -32.65 53.90
CA THR A 449 -17.21 -32.87 54.71
C THR A 449 -17.56 -33.41 56.11
N TYR A 450 -18.59 -32.82 56.75
CA TYR A 450 -19.08 -33.33 58.02
C TYR A 450 -19.69 -34.73 57.92
N GLU A 451 -20.48 -35.02 56.88
CA GLU A 451 -21.01 -36.36 56.63
C GLU A 451 -19.92 -37.38 56.38
N THR A 452 -18.87 -37.00 55.67
CA THR A 452 -17.69 -37.87 55.43
C THR A 452 -16.89 -38.09 56.70
N GLN A 453 -16.70 -37.03 57.51
CA GLN A 453 -16.05 -37.15 58.81
C GLN A 453 -16.84 -38.03 59.78
N MET A 454 -18.19 -37.88 59.84
CA MET A 454 -19.06 -38.74 60.63
C MET A 454 -18.92 -40.21 60.22
N LYS A 455 -19.00 -40.51 58.92
CA LYS A 455 -18.79 -41.87 58.40
C LYS A 455 -17.38 -42.40 58.72
N ALA A 456 -16.37 -41.56 58.61
CA ALA A 456 -15.00 -41.93 58.94
C ALA A 456 -14.82 -42.22 60.43
N GLN A 457 -15.51 -41.48 61.30
CA GLN A 457 -15.54 -41.76 62.73
C GLN A 457 -16.33 -43.02 63.09
N GLU A 458 -17.46 -43.27 62.47
CA GLU A 458 -18.22 -44.51 62.61
C GLU A 458 -17.40 -45.71 62.14
N THR A 459 -16.69 -45.60 61.02
CA THR A 459 -15.80 -46.65 60.51
C THR A 459 -14.60 -46.87 61.48
N ARG A 460 -14.05 -45.80 62.07
CA ARG A 460 -12.99 -45.91 63.07
C ARG A 460 -13.48 -46.62 64.33
N GLN A 461 -14.68 -46.25 64.85
CA GLN A 461 -15.26 -46.89 66.03
C GLN A 461 -15.53 -48.40 65.77
N THR A 462 -16.03 -48.73 64.56
CA THR A 462 -16.22 -50.14 64.17
C THR A 462 -14.88 -50.88 64.07
N LEU A 463 -13.90 -50.19 63.41
CA LEU A 463 -12.53 -50.80 63.31
C LEU A 463 -11.85 -51.00 64.71
N GLU A 464 -12.01 -50.02 65.62
CA GLU A 464 -11.51 -50.15 66.99
C GLU A 464 -12.21 -51.26 67.76
N LYS A 465 -13.56 -51.41 67.57
CA LYS A 465 -14.27 -52.57 68.19
C LYS A 465 -13.82 -53.91 67.57
N GLU A 466 -13.68 -53.96 66.22
CA GLU A 466 -13.22 -55.17 65.60
C GLU A 466 -11.76 -55.49 65.88
N THR A 467 -10.88 -54.48 66.01
CA THR A 467 -9.50 -54.70 66.46
C THR A 467 -9.40 -55.15 67.91
N ALA A 468 -10.22 -54.59 68.81
CA ALA A 468 -10.30 -55.03 70.18
C ALA A 468 -10.80 -56.50 70.33
N ILE A 469 -11.80 -56.86 69.52
CA ILE A 469 -12.30 -58.22 69.43
C ILE A 469 -11.21 -59.16 68.83
N ALA A 470 -10.49 -58.71 67.79
CA ALA A 470 -9.43 -59.47 67.13
C ALA A 470 -8.21 -59.61 68.06
N GLU A 471 -7.91 -58.61 68.87
CA GLU A 471 -6.82 -58.72 69.92
C GLU A 471 -7.21 -59.68 71.02
N MET A 472 -8.45 -59.66 71.54
CA MET A 472 -8.94 -60.63 72.44
C MET A 472 -8.88 -62.08 71.87
N GLN A 473 -9.32 -62.25 70.62
CA GLN A 473 -9.22 -63.54 69.95
C GLN A 473 -7.79 -63.99 69.74
N LYS A 474 -6.86 -63.04 69.46
CA LYS A 474 -5.45 -63.30 69.28
C LYS A 474 -4.78 -63.74 70.57
N GLU A 475 -5.19 -63.19 71.74
CA GLU A 475 -4.72 -63.63 73.05
C GLU A 475 -5.24 -65.01 73.39
N ILE A 476 -6.51 -65.32 73.09
CA ILE A 476 -7.06 -66.69 73.30
C ILE A 476 -6.34 -67.70 72.38
N VAL A 477 -6.11 -67.36 71.12
CA VAL A 477 -5.38 -68.22 70.18
C VAL A 477 -3.91 -68.38 70.53
N LYS A 478 -3.24 -67.35 71.15
CA LYS A 478 -1.87 -67.45 71.64
C LYS A 478 -1.73 -68.38 72.84
N ALA A 479 -2.75 -68.35 73.70
CA ALA A 479 -2.76 -69.29 74.88
C ALA A 479 -2.91 -70.76 74.37
N ASP A 480 -3.74 -71.01 73.40
CA ASP A 480 -3.91 -72.37 72.80
C ASP A 480 -2.72 -72.78 71.90
N GLN A 481 -2.10 -71.87 71.21
CA GLN A 481 -0.93 -72.19 70.35
C GLN A 481 0.37 -72.39 71.21
N GLY A 482 0.44 -71.80 72.43
CA GLY A 482 1.56 -72.02 73.35
C GLY A 482 1.74 -73.49 73.74
N VAL A 483 0.66 -74.22 73.75
CA VAL A 483 0.69 -75.67 74.06
C VAL A 483 1.11 -76.50 72.82
N LEU A 484 0.72 -76.05 71.65
CA LEU A 484 0.98 -76.79 70.36
C LEU A 484 2.41 -76.55 69.83
N ILE A 485 3.02 -75.40 70.14
CA ILE A 485 4.38 -75.02 69.70
C ILE A 485 5.47 -75.81 70.42
N ALA A 486 5.24 -76.15 71.69
CA ALA A 486 6.19 -76.97 72.45
C ALA A 486 6.39 -78.38 71.83
N GLU A 487 5.37 -78.92 71.16
CA GLU A 487 5.39 -80.22 70.52
C GLU A 487 6.06 -80.26 69.13
N ARG A 488 6.03 -79.13 68.42
CA ARG A 488 6.60 -79.02 67.05
C ARG A 488 8.07 -78.55 67.00
N ILE A 489 8.64 -78.00 68.06
CA ILE A 489 10.02 -77.54 68.03
C ILE A 489 11.01 -78.71 68.01
N ALA A 490 10.57 -79.89 68.50
CA ALA A 490 11.41 -81.11 68.45
C ALA A 490 11.53 -81.68 67.02
N ASP A 491 10.49 -81.51 66.19
CA ASP A 491 10.50 -82.06 64.81
C ASP A 491 11.14 -81.12 63.75
N ALA A 492 11.23 -79.83 64.04
CA ALA A 492 11.74 -78.85 63.06
C ALA A 492 13.28 -78.77 63.00
N SER A 493 13.99 -79.25 64.02
CA SER A 493 15.47 -79.21 64.03
C SER A 493 16.14 -80.19 63.06
N VAL A 494 15.43 -81.26 62.68
CA VAL A 494 15.96 -82.27 61.75
C VAL A 494 15.72 -81.90 60.25
N LYS A 495 14.69 -81.12 59.94
CA LYS A 495 14.40 -80.69 58.55
C LYS A 495 15.10 -79.43 58.07
N LYS A 496 15.66 -78.65 59.04
CA LYS A 496 16.34 -77.40 58.64
C LYS A 496 17.74 -77.61 58.04
N ALA A 497 18.40 -78.71 58.42
CA ALA A 497 19.74 -79.00 57.89
C ALA A 497 19.78 -79.49 56.45
N THR A 498 18.64 -79.93 55.87
CA THR A 498 18.57 -80.42 54.48
C THR A 498 18.03 -79.38 53.50
N GLY A 499 17.40 -78.27 54.00
CA GLY A 499 16.85 -77.16 53.13
C GLY A 499 17.91 -76.12 52.77
N ASP A 500 18.85 -75.87 53.63
CA ASP A 500 19.79 -74.75 53.43
C ASP A 500 20.88 -75.07 52.38
N ALA A 501 21.17 -76.34 52.09
CA ALA A 501 22.13 -76.73 51.06
C ALA A 501 21.58 -76.60 49.64
N ASN A 502 20.23 -76.68 49.41
CA ASN A 502 19.61 -76.52 48.10
C ASN A 502 19.28 -75.08 47.76
N GLY A 503 19.06 -74.21 48.72
CA GLY A 503 18.73 -72.82 48.49
C GLY A 503 19.90 -72.00 47.90
N VAL A 504 21.12 -72.29 48.37
CA VAL A 504 22.34 -71.56 47.94
C VAL A 504 22.68 -71.90 46.45
N ARG A 505 22.32 -73.12 46.00
CA ARG A 505 22.63 -73.56 44.63
C ARG A 505 21.66 -72.96 43.54
N ILE A 506 20.44 -72.68 43.95
CA ILE A 506 19.43 -72.06 43.04
C ILE A 506 19.63 -70.57 42.94
N GLN A 507 20.09 -69.92 44.03
CA GLN A 507 20.31 -68.51 44.04
C GLN A 507 21.52 -68.06 43.17
N ALA A 508 22.58 -68.89 43.15
CA ALA A 508 23.77 -68.64 42.35
C ALA A 508 23.54 -68.77 40.81
N THR A 509 22.58 -69.64 40.41
CA THR A 509 22.23 -69.76 39.01
C THR A 509 21.29 -68.65 38.53
N ALA A 510 20.37 -68.17 39.36
CA ALA A 510 19.47 -67.08 39.08
C ALA A 510 20.15 -65.73 38.94
N ASP A 511 21.17 -65.49 39.76
CA ASP A 511 21.96 -64.24 39.75
C ASP A 511 22.86 -64.14 38.47
N ALA A 512 23.39 -65.30 37.99
CA ALA A 512 24.20 -65.38 36.80
C ALA A 512 23.33 -65.08 35.52
N ASP A 513 22.10 -65.57 35.49
CA ASP A 513 21.18 -65.37 34.38
C ASP A 513 20.61 -63.94 34.37
N ARG A 514 20.39 -63.35 35.56
CA ARG A 514 19.98 -61.96 35.71
C ARG A 514 21.05 -60.98 35.23
N LEU A 515 22.32 -61.26 35.54
CA LEU A 515 23.43 -60.42 35.09
C LEU A 515 23.58 -60.48 33.56
N LYS A 516 23.39 -61.62 32.94
CA LYS A 516 23.43 -61.76 31.48
C LYS A 516 22.32 -61.02 30.77
N LEU A 517 21.09 -61.02 31.34
CA LEU A 517 19.93 -60.33 30.74
C LEU A 517 20.08 -58.80 30.89
N LEU A 518 20.60 -58.30 32.02
CA LEU A 518 20.83 -56.90 32.24
C LEU A 518 21.94 -56.34 31.33
N ALA A 519 23.04 -57.09 31.18
CA ALA A 519 24.13 -56.70 30.26
C ALA A 519 23.70 -56.69 28.77
N GLY A 520 22.81 -57.64 28.37
CA GLY A 520 22.25 -57.68 27.03
C GLY A 520 21.29 -56.51 26.77
N GLY A 521 20.47 -56.15 27.76
CA GLY A 521 19.53 -55.06 27.68
C GLY A 521 20.18 -53.66 27.64
N GLU A 522 21.24 -53.48 28.42
CA GLU A 522 22.00 -52.19 28.41
C GLU A 522 22.79 -52.02 27.09
N ALA A 523 23.38 -53.08 26.56
CA ALA A 523 24.10 -53.04 25.29
C ALA A 523 23.15 -52.66 24.12
N GLU A 524 21.92 -53.24 24.11
CA GLU A 524 20.93 -52.92 23.08
C GLU A 524 20.36 -51.51 23.22
N LYS A 525 20.14 -51.04 24.46
CA LYS A 525 19.68 -49.68 24.73
C LYS A 525 20.72 -48.65 24.33
N VAL A 526 22.00 -48.91 24.61
CA VAL A 526 23.09 -48.01 24.18
C VAL A 526 23.21 -47.98 22.64
N ARG A 527 23.01 -49.11 21.99
CA ARG A 527 23.08 -49.21 20.53
C ARG A 527 21.91 -48.51 19.84
N GLN A 528 20.71 -48.57 20.40
CA GLN A 528 19.54 -47.84 19.91
C GLN A 528 19.63 -46.34 20.15
N LEU A 529 20.11 -45.92 21.31
CA LEU A 529 20.36 -44.52 21.64
C LEU A 529 21.42 -43.91 20.72
N ALA A 530 22.53 -44.63 20.51
CA ALA A 530 23.59 -44.16 19.61
C ALA A 530 23.12 -44.06 18.14
N LYS A 531 22.23 -44.97 17.69
CA LYS A 531 21.60 -44.88 16.37
C LYS A 531 20.67 -43.68 16.25
N ALA A 532 19.81 -43.48 17.26
CA ALA A 532 18.88 -42.36 17.30
C ALA A 532 19.59 -41.00 17.41
N GLU A 533 20.69 -40.93 18.15
CA GLU A 533 21.51 -39.71 18.22
C GLU A 533 22.27 -39.41 16.91
N ALA A 534 22.75 -40.46 16.25
CA ALA A 534 23.39 -40.28 14.93
C ALA A 534 22.40 -39.78 13.87
N GLU A 535 21.22 -40.38 13.83
CA GLU A 535 20.14 -39.94 12.93
C GLU A 535 19.66 -38.52 13.26
N ARG A 536 19.52 -38.20 14.56
CA ARG A 536 19.15 -36.85 14.99
C ARG A 536 20.19 -35.80 14.60
N THR A 537 21.48 -36.13 14.77
CA THR A 537 22.57 -35.21 14.40
C THR A 537 22.64 -35.00 12.88
N GLU A 538 22.36 -36.04 12.09
CA GLU A 538 22.32 -35.94 10.63
C GLU A 538 21.14 -35.08 10.16
N TRP A 539 19.96 -35.24 10.79
CA TRP A 539 18.78 -34.41 10.49
C TRP A 539 18.96 -32.95 10.91
N LEU A 540 19.57 -32.72 12.08
CA LEU A 540 19.88 -31.37 12.55
C LEU A 540 20.90 -30.69 11.65
N ALA A 541 21.94 -31.40 11.24
CA ALA A 541 22.96 -30.87 10.35
C ALA A 541 22.41 -30.53 8.94
N LYS A 542 21.48 -31.36 8.43
CA LYS A 542 20.76 -31.06 7.17
C LYS A 542 19.86 -29.84 7.32
N ALA A 543 19.08 -29.78 8.40
CA ALA A 543 18.18 -28.66 8.67
C ALA A 543 18.93 -27.33 8.89
N ASP A 544 20.07 -27.38 9.59
CA ASP A 544 20.91 -26.19 9.80
C ASP A 544 21.60 -25.73 8.51
N ALA A 545 22.05 -26.65 7.66
CA ALA A 545 22.61 -26.33 6.36
C ALA A 545 21.57 -25.68 5.43
N GLU A 546 20.34 -26.22 5.43
CA GLU A 546 19.23 -25.67 4.65
C GLU A 546 18.76 -24.30 5.17
N LYS A 547 18.73 -24.15 6.50
CA LYS A 547 18.43 -22.88 7.15
C LYS A 547 19.49 -21.82 6.85
N ILE A 548 20.77 -22.18 6.90
CA ILE A 548 21.87 -21.25 6.61
C ILE A 548 21.85 -20.81 5.14
N THR A 549 21.54 -21.73 4.21
CA THR A 549 21.42 -21.37 2.79
C THR A 549 20.20 -20.49 2.50
N LEU A 550 19.04 -20.80 3.12
CA LEU A 550 17.83 -19.99 2.99
C LEU A 550 17.98 -18.61 3.64
N THR A 551 18.54 -18.56 4.84
CA THR A 551 18.77 -17.28 5.53
C THR A 551 19.85 -16.45 4.85
N GLY A 552 20.92 -17.08 4.36
CA GLY A 552 21.97 -16.40 3.62
C GLY A 552 21.50 -15.81 2.31
N ASN A 553 20.66 -16.54 1.57
CA ASN A 553 20.05 -16.04 0.33
C ASN A 553 19.05 -14.90 0.61
N ALA A 554 18.23 -15.04 1.66
CA ALA A 554 17.28 -14.00 2.05
C ALA A 554 17.97 -12.73 2.58
N GLU A 555 19.07 -12.88 3.33
CA GLU A 555 19.87 -11.74 3.78
C GLU A 555 20.62 -11.07 2.62
N ALA A 556 21.14 -11.84 1.67
CA ALA A 556 21.78 -11.29 0.48
C ALA A 556 20.79 -10.49 -0.38
N GLU A 557 19.58 -11.02 -0.61
CA GLU A 557 18.51 -10.29 -1.32
C GLU A 557 18.07 -9.04 -0.56
N LYS A 558 17.91 -9.15 0.75
CA LYS A 558 17.56 -8.02 1.62
C LYS A 558 18.63 -6.92 1.59
N ILE A 559 19.90 -7.29 1.68
CA ILE A 559 21.02 -6.34 1.62
C ILE A 559 21.08 -5.68 0.24
N LEU A 560 20.85 -6.44 -0.83
CA LEU A 560 20.83 -5.92 -2.19
C LEU A 560 19.65 -4.96 -2.43
N ALA A 561 18.47 -5.30 -1.89
CA ALA A 561 17.28 -4.47 -1.95
C ALA A 561 17.44 -3.18 -1.12
N ILE A 562 17.95 -3.31 0.11
CA ILE A 562 18.24 -2.17 0.99
C ILE A 562 19.34 -1.28 0.38
N GLY A 563 20.38 -1.89 -0.20
CA GLY A 563 21.47 -1.18 -0.86
C GLY A 563 20.97 -0.35 -2.04
N LYS A 564 20.12 -0.93 -2.90
CA LYS A 564 19.49 -0.23 -4.02
C LYS A 564 18.56 0.90 -3.56
N SER A 565 17.71 0.61 -2.57
CA SER A 565 16.79 1.59 -2.00
C SER A 565 17.52 2.75 -1.33
N ASN A 566 18.57 2.44 -0.56
CA ASN A 566 19.39 3.46 0.10
C ASN A 566 20.16 4.32 -0.91
N ALA A 567 20.74 3.71 -1.94
CA ALA A 567 21.45 4.44 -2.99
C ALA A 567 20.53 5.42 -3.72
N GLU A 568 19.31 4.99 -4.05
CA GLU A 568 18.30 5.85 -4.70
C GLU A 568 17.80 6.94 -3.76
N SER A 569 17.54 6.59 -2.49
CA SER A 569 17.17 7.55 -1.45
C SER A 569 18.27 8.59 -1.18
N TYR A 570 19.53 8.15 -1.17
CA TYR A 570 20.66 9.06 -1.01
C TYR A 570 20.80 9.99 -2.23
N ARG A 571 20.64 9.47 -3.45
CA ARG A 571 20.68 10.26 -4.68
C ARG A 571 19.60 11.34 -4.69
N LEU A 572 18.36 10.96 -4.39
CA LEU A 572 17.23 11.88 -4.32
C LEU A 572 17.38 12.91 -3.19
N SER A 573 17.93 12.50 -2.06
CA SER A 573 18.14 13.38 -0.91
C SER A 573 19.25 14.40 -1.16
N VAL A 574 20.32 14.01 -1.86
CA VAL A 574 21.40 14.92 -2.28
C VAL A 574 20.91 15.89 -3.35
N GLU A 575 20.06 15.43 -4.25
CA GLU A 575 19.48 16.25 -5.33
C GLU A 575 18.47 17.28 -4.79
N ALA A 576 17.70 16.91 -3.75
CA ALA A 576 16.69 17.79 -3.13
C ALA A 576 17.26 18.84 -2.18
N MET A 577 18.33 18.53 -1.44
CA MET A 577 18.82 19.38 -0.35
C MET A 577 20.25 19.92 -0.57
N GLY A 578 20.94 19.49 -1.63
CA GLY A 578 22.33 19.82 -1.88
C GLY A 578 23.31 19.02 -1.02
N GLY A 579 24.46 18.67 -1.57
CA GLY A 579 25.42 17.74 -0.95
C GLY A 579 25.88 18.11 0.46
N ASN A 580 26.04 19.39 0.75
CA ASN A 580 26.50 19.88 2.06
C ASN A 580 25.42 19.71 3.16
N ASN A 581 24.17 19.99 2.84
CA ASN A 581 23.06 19.86 3.80
C ASN A 581 22.72 18.39 4.07
N PHE A 582 22.79 17.55 3.07
CA PHE A 582 22.60 16.11 3.21
C PHE A 582 23.69 15.47 4.08
N THR A 583 24.94 15.88 3.88
CA THR A 583 26.06 15.38 4.69
C THR A 583 25.92 15.75 6.16
N GLN A 584 25.49 16.98 6.45
CA GLN A 584 25.22 17.43 7.82
C GLN A 584 24.09 16.64 8.48
N LEU A 585 23.01 16.39 7.75
CA LEU A 585 21.87 15.60 8.24
C LEU A 585 22.27 14.15 8.51
N LYS A 586 23.10 13.54 7.63
CA LYS A 586 23.58 12.17 7.81
C LYS A 586 24.60 12.03 8.94
N VAL A 587 25.42 13.02 9.15
CA VAL A 587 26.33 13.06 10.31
C VAL A 587 25.54 13.14 11.62
N MET A 588 24.52 13.99 11.68
CA MET A 588 23.63 14.10 12.85
C MET A 588 22.85 12.80 13.11
N GLU A 589 22.34 12.17 12.08
CA GLU A 589 21.64 10.90 12.18
C GLU A 589 22.57 9.76 12.65
N SER A 590 23.79 9.73 12.16
CA SER A 590 24.80 8.75 12.59
C SER A 590 25.21 8.95 14.06
N ILE A 591 25.34 10.18 14.50
CA ILE A 591 25.62 10.53 15.91
C ILE A 591 24.45 10.10 16.80
N ALA A 592 23.23 10.33 16.37
CA ALA A 592 22.03 9.96 17.11
C ALA A 592 21.83 8.43 17.20
N SER A 593 22.09 7.71 16.11
CA SER A 593 21.88 6.26 16.04
C SER A 593 22.93 5.45 16.81
N GLN A 594 24.16 5.93 16.89
CA GLN A 594 25.26 5.26 17.60
C GLN A 594 25.39 5.66 19.05
N LYS A 595 24.47 6.50 19.59
CA LYS A 595 24.51 7.01 20.97
C LYS A 595 25.89 7.55 21.36
N ILE A 596 26.58 8.20 20.44
CA ILE A 596 27.89 8.80 20.70
C ILE A 596 27.68 9.97 21.65
N LYS A 597 28.21 9.87 22.83
CA LYS A 597 28.24 10.95 23.81
C LYS A 597 29.16 12.06 23.29
N ILE A 598 28.60 13.21 22.97
CA ILE A 598 29.34 14.37 22.44
C ILE A 598 29.99 15.18 23.56
N MET A 599 29.70 14.87 24.81
CA MET A 599 30.38 15.52 25.94
C MET A 599 31.36 14.55 26.64
N PRO A 600 32.60 14.95 26.84
CA PRO A 600 33.53 14.16 27.65
C PRO A 600 33.08 14.20 29.11
N ASP A 601 33.07 13.03 29.78
CA ASP A 601 32.92 12.94 31.21
C ASP A 601 34.16 13.58 31.87
N VAL A 602 34.04 14.79 32.33
CA VAL A 602 35.06 15.44 33.15
C VAL A 602 34.89 14.84 34.56
N LEU A 603 35.73 13.91 34.87
CA LEU A 603 35.89 13.40 36.22
C LEU A 603 36.72 14.42 37.01
N ILE A 604 36.07 15.29 37.77
CA ILE A 604 36.75 16.05 38.81
C ILE A 604 36.64 15.26 40.09
N GLY A 605 37.73 14.54 40.41
CA GLY A 605 37.92 14.01 41.73
C GLY A 605 38.18 15.12 42.72
N GLY A 606 37.31 15.27 43.70
CA GLY A 606 37.46 16.17 44.83
C GLY A 606 36.47 15.82 45.92
N THR A 607 37.01 15.30 46.99
CA THR A 607 36.32 15.01 48.24
C THR A 607 35.69 16.25 48.85
N GLY A 608 34.41 16.16 49.26
CA GLY A 608 33.86 17.08 50.29
C GLY A 608 32.54 17.75 49.94
N ASP A 609 31.56 17.34 50.68
CA ASP A 609 30.33 18.05 51.09
C ASP A 609 29.26 18.47 50.11
N ALA A 610 28.11 18.00 50.49
CA ALA A 610 26.75 18.28 50.06
C ALA A 610 26.44 19.71 49.56
N ALA A 611 25.46 19.73 48.63
CA ALA A 611 24.71 20.88 48.13
C ALA A 611 25.36 21.67 46.99
N ASN A 612 24.98 21.29 45.77
CA ASN A 612 24.63 22.12 44.63
C ASN A 612 24.85 21.41 43.30
N GLY A 613 23.98 20.45 43.03
CA GLY A 613 23.96 19.69 41.75
C GLY A 613 22.88 20.16 40.74
N SER A 614 22.34 21.38 40.82
CA SER A 614 21.19 21.74 39.98
C SER A 614 21.44 22.84 38.92
N ILE A 615 22.66 23.31 38.73
CA ILE A 615 22.91 24.41 37.77
C ILE A 615 23.38 23.92 36.38
N SER A 616 24.04 22.76 36.29
CA SER A 616 24.53 22.23 34.99
C SER A 616 23.44 21.66 34.10
N GLY A 617 22.34 21.15 34.68
CA GLY A 617 21.21 20.64 33.91
C GLY A 617 20.35 21.74 33.25
N LEU A 618 20.28 22.89 33.90
CA LEU A 618 19.46 24.02 33.43
C LEU A 618 20.10 24.76 32.24
N LEU A 619 21.42 24.80 32.17
CA LEU A 619 22.15 25.40 31.02
C LEU A 619 22.07 24.55 29.78
N GLY A 620 22.07 23.21 29.91
CA GLY A 620 21.87 22.29 28.78
C GLY A 620 20.46 22.37 28.20
N MET A 621 19.43 22.51 29.04
CA MET A 621 18.05 22.69 28.60
C MET A 621 17.80 24.05 27.94
N GLN A 622 18.44 25.13 28.41
CA GLN A 622 18.32 26.47 27.77
C GLN A 622 18.98 26.51 26.39
N LEU A 623 20.07 25.78 26.18
CA LEU A 623 20.72 25.70 24.86
C LEU A 623 19.89 24.88 23.84
N LEU A 624 19.22 23.82 24.30
CA LEU A 624 18.31 23.04 23.48
C LEU A 624 17.03 23.83 23.14
N ASP A 625 16.51 24.65 24.06
CA ASP A 625 15.33 25.49 23.83
C ASP A 625 15.64 26.66 22.89
N GLN A 626 16.87 27.22 22.95
CA GLN A 626 17.33 28.24 22.00
C GLN A 626 17.57 27.69 20.59
N LEU A 627 18.10 26.45 20.46
CA LEU A 627 18.24 25.76 19.16
C LEU A 627 16.89 25.39 18.56
N GLY A 628 15.94 24.94 19.39
CA GLY A 628 14.58 24.64 18.96
C GLY A 628 13.79 25.88 18.51
N LYS A 629 14.03 27.04 19.12
CA LYS A 629 13.41 28.32 18.70
C LYS A 629 14.03 28.86 17.40
N LYS A 630 15.32 28.72 17.21
CA LYS A 630 15.99 29.16 15.98
C LYS A 630 15.57 28.31 14.75
N MET A 631 15.30 27.01 14.93
CA MET A 631 14.75 26.15 13.85
C MET A 631 13.28 26.43 13.54
N LYS A 632 12.51 27.00 14.48
CA LYS A 632 11.11 27.37 14.22
C LYS A 632 10.97 28.71 13.49
N ASP A 633 11.91 29.62 13.63
CA ASP A 633 11.87 30.90 12.96
C ASP A 633 12.40 30.87 11.52
N GLU A 634 13.28 29.94 11.18
CA GLU A 634 13.72 29.71 9.78
C GLU A 634 12.66 29.00 8.92
N ASN A 635 11.74 28.22 9.51
CA ASN A 635 10.66 27.53 8.79
C ASN A 635 9.39 28.39 8.60
N LYS A 636 9.42 29.67 9.01
CA LYS A 636 8.32 30.63 8.80
C LYS A 636 8.60 31.65 7.69
N ASN A 637 9.80 31.62 7.11
CA ASN A 637 10.24 32.56 6.05
C ASN A 637 10.75 31.83 4.78
N SER A 638 10.25 30.62 4.51
CA SER A 638 10.41 29.95 3.22
C SER A 638 9.04 29.61 2.63
#